data_cf44d468e7c43f1f6c0e5f0d04b36529
#
_entry.id   cf44d468e7c43f1f6c0e5f0d04b36529
#
_cell.length_a   1.000
_cell.length_b   1.000
_cell.length_c   1.000
_cell.angle_alpha   90.00
_cell.angle_beta   90.00
_cell.angle_gamma   90.00
#
_symmetry.space_group_name_H-M   'P 1'
#
loop_
_entity.id
_entity.type
_entity.pdbx_description
1 polymer ?
#
loop_
_entity_poly.entity_id
_entity_poly.type
_entity_poly.pdbx_seq_one_letter_code
_entity_poly.pdbx_strand_id
1 'polypeptide(L)'
;MKQFYDLKAKNPDAILLFRCGDFYETYASDAVTAAGVLGITLTRRNNKGSGPATEMAGFPFHALDTYLPRLIRAGFRVAICDQLEDPKLTKKLVKRGITELVTPGVAMADNVLNAKENNFLCAIHFGAAAVGMALLDISTGEFLVAEGRAEYIDKLLSGFAPKEVLVQRGSKARFTQMFGTRFFIFEVDDWAFTGNTPREKLLKHFEVKNLKGFGVEHLKDATVAAGVILCYLDMTQHTHIGHITSLRRIEEDRYVRLDKFTVRNLELVEPMCEGGASLFSVIDRTLTPMGARLLHRWVLFPLRAVGDIVQRQNGVEHFFREPEFRDLCEMELPKVGDMERIVSKVATGRVNPRELQQLRGALESTALLKYACTHSDDPSIKKIGERLNPLPELRERISKTLTTDPPILVAKGGVITSGVSEELDELRNISSSGKDYLLKIQQRESDATGIPSLKIGFNNVFGYYIEVRNNYKAQVPADWVRKQTLAQAERYITQELKEYEEKILGAEDKILALEAELYAQLLNYVGSYIAPLQEDAAALSTLDCLQGLAAVARERRYVRPAVDESLAIDIRQGRHPVIETLMPIGEEYVANDVMLNTTTQQIIIVTGPNMAGKSALLRQTALITLLAQMGSFVPADSATIGVVDKIFTRVGASDNISLGESTFMVEMNEAANIMNNLSERSLVLFDELGRGTSTYDGISIAWAIVEYIHENPRAHARTLFATHYHELNEMERLFPRVKNWNVSVREVNNRVVFLRKLQPGGSEHSFGIHVARLAGMPASIVKRANQILHDLESAGAKAGSNLPKGESISQVDTTTGTQLSFFQLDDPVLKQIRDELLHIDVNNLTPLEALNKLNDIKRILKG
;
A
#
# COMPACT_ATOMS: atom_id res chain seq x y z
N MET A 1 -20.35 -30.67 -12.70
CA MET A 1 -19.10 -30.63 -13.48
C MET A 1 -19.25 -29.82 -14.77
N LYS A 2 -20.22 -30.08 -15.67
CA LYS A 2 -20.37 -29.31 -16.93
C LYS A 2 -20.45 -27.80 -16.67
N GLN A 3 -21.31 -27.32 -15.77
CA GLN A 3 -21.40 -25.89 -15.41
C GLN A 3 -20.07 -25.34 -14.88
N PHE A 4 -19.30 -26.13 -14.12
CA PHE A 4 -17.99 -25.72 -13.64
C PHE A 4 -17.02 -25.44 -14.79
N TYR A 5 -16.87 -26.42 -15.71
CA TYR A 5 -15.96 -26.27 -16.84
C TYR A 5 -16.40 -25.18 -17.82
N ASP A 6 -17.71 -25.00 -18.03
CA ASP A 6 -18.23 -23.90 -18.87
C ASP A 6 -17.89 -22.50 -18.28
N LEU A 7 -17.94 -22.36 -16.96
CA LEU A 7 -17.57 -21.13 -16.26
C LEU A 7 -16.04 -20.95 -16.15
N LYS A 8 -15.30 -22.05 -15.93
CA LYS A 8 -13.83 -22.01 -15.90
C LYS A 8 -13.25 -21.64 -17.26
N ALA A 9 -13.82 -22.10 -18.36
CA ALA A 9 -13.39 -21.76 -19.70
C ALA A 9 -13.50 -20.25 -20.00
N LYS A 10 -14.43 -19.55 -19.33
CA LYS A 10 -14.58 -18.09 -19.44
C LYS A 10 -13.58 -17.31 -18.58
N ASN A 11 -13.03 -17.94 -17.54
CA ASN A 11 -12.07 -17.35 -16.62
C ASN A 11 -10.93 -18.33 -16.33
N PRO A 12 -10.11 -18.64 -17.33
CA PRO A 12 -9.07 -19.67 -17.23
C PRO A 12 -8.01 -19.37 -16.17
N ASP A 13 -7.72 -18.06 -15.94
CA ASP A 13 -6.67 -17.58 -15.06
C ASP A 13 -7.12 -17.42 -13.60
N ALA A 14 -8.42 -17.60 -13.30
CA ALA A 14 -8.96 -17.44 -11.96
C ALA A 14 -9.23 -18.79 -11.30
N ILE A 15 -8.93 -18.95 -10.01
CA ILE A 15 -9.40 -20.09 -9.22
C ILE A 15 -10.91 -19.98 -9.07
N LEU A 16 -11.65 -20.97 -9.55
CA LEU A 16 -13.11 -20.98 -9.50
C LEU A 16 -13.61 -21.63 -8.21
N LEU A 17 -14.17 -20.84 -7.31
CA LEU A 17 -14.90 -21.29 -6.12
C LEU A 17 -16.36 -21.51 -6.49
N PHE A 18 -16.76 -22.76 -6.62
CA PHE A 18 -18.06 -23.16 -7.17
C PHE A 18 -19.00 -23.63 -6.05
N ARG A 19 -20.10 -22.91 -5.81
CA ARG A 19 -21.06 -23.21 -4.75
C ARG A 19 -21.80 -24.54 -4.99
N CYS A 20 -21.60 -25.52 -4.11
CA CYS A 20 -22.26 -26.81 -4.09
C CYS A 20 -22.94 -27.03 -2.72
N GLY A 21 -24.23 -26.67 -2.62
CA GLY A 21 -24.94 -26.70 -1.33
C GLY A 21 -24.25 -25.78 -0.32
N ASP A 22 -23.79 -26.35 0.79
CA ASP A 22 -23.15 -25.59 1.90
C ASP A 22 -21.63 -25.44 1.76
N PHE A 23 -21.06 -25.80 0.59
CA PHE A 23 -19.63 -25.74 0.33
C PHE A 23 -19.32 -24.90 -0.91
N TYR A 24 -18.17 -24.23 -0.88
CA TYR A 24 -17.44 -23.84 -2.07
C TYR A 24 -16.46 -24.95 -2.41
N GLU A 25 -16.59 -25.50 -3.61
CA GLU A 25 -15.75 -26.57 -4.14
C GLU A 25 -14.95 -26.05 -5.32
N THR A 26 -13.73 -26.52 -5.46
CA THR A 26 -12.87 -26.26 -6.61
C THR A 26 -12.30 -27.58 -7.12
N TYR A 27 -11.95 -27.66 -8.43
CA TYR A 27 -11.63 -28.92 -9.08
C TYR A 27 -10.38 -28.81 -9.95
N ALA A 28 -9.78 -29.97 -10.28
CA ALA A 28 -8.60 -30.12 -11.14
C ALA A 28 -7.41 -29.28 -10.63
N SER A 29 -6.73 -28.55 -11.52
CA SER A 29 -5.57 -27.70 -11.17
C SER A 29 -5.89 -26.66 -10.09
N ASP A 30 -7.10 -26.09 -10.11
CA ASP A 30 -7.53 -25.11 -9.11
C ASP A 30 -7.59 -25.73 -7.71
N ALA A 31 -8.02 -26.99 -7.60
CA ALA A 31 -8.08 -27.71 -6.34
C ALA A 31 -6.68 -27.96 -5.75
N VAL A 32 -5.72 -28.33 -6.59
CA VAL A 32 -4.33 -28.54 -6.17
C VAL A 32 -3.72 -27.23 -5.65
N THR A 33 -3.89 -26.14 -6.41
CA THR A 33 -3.40 -24.81 -6.04
C THR A 33 -4.06 -24.32 -4.75
N ALA A 34 -5.40 -24.38 -4.69
CA ALA A 34 -6.14 -23.93 -3.51
C ALA A 34 -5.80 -24.75 -2.26
N ALA A 35 -5.67 -26.07 -2.37
CA ALA A 35 -5.29 -26.93 -1.25
C ALA A 35 -3.90 -26.58 -0.71
N GLY A 36 -2.92 -26.32 -1.60
CA GLY A 36 -1.56 -25.92 -1.22
C GLY A 36 -1.52 -24.59 -0.48
N VAL A 37 -2.23 -23.57 -0.98
CA VAL A 37 -2.26 -22.23 -0.40
C VAL A 37 -3.06 -22.17 0.91
N LEU A 38 -4.19 -22.84 0.96
CA LEU A 38 -5.12 -22.77 2.09
C LEU A 38 -4.77 -23.76 3.21
N GLY A 39 -3.96 -24.78 2.93
CA GLY A 39 -3.67 -25.85 3.87
C GLY A 39 -4.87 -26.77 4.11
N ILE A 40 -5.80 -26.90 3.13
CA ILE A 40 -6.99 -27.77 3.22
C ILE A 40 -6.75 -29.10 2.50
N THR A 41 -7.54 -30.10 2.87
CA THR A 41 -7.38 -31.46 2.33
C THR A 41 -7.74 -31.52 0.85
N LEU A 42 -6.80 -32.02 0.04
CA LEU A 42 -7.04 -32.37 -1.35
C LEU A 42 -7.68 -33.78 -1.41
N THR A 43 -8.84 -33.87 -1.99
CA THR A 43 -9.62 -35.13 -2.17
C THR A 43 -9.80 -35.44 -3.63
N ARG A 44 -10.36 -36.59 -3.95
CA ARG A 44 -10.71 -37.01 -5.33
C ARG A 44 -12.17 -37.31 -5.42
N ARG A 45 -12.86 -36.72 -6.41
CA ARG A 45 -14.24 -37.00 -6.75
C ARG A 45 -14.30 -38.06 -7.84
N ASN A 46 -14.92 -39.19 -7.53
CA ASN A 46 -15.18 -40.21 -8.54
C ASN A 46 -16.34 -39.74 -9.43
N ASN A 47 -16.08 -39.62 -10.73
CA ASN A 47 -17.13 -39.33 -11.70
C ASN A 47 -17.99 -40.58 -11.89
N LYS A 48 -19.33 -40.47 -11.71
CA LYS A 48 -20.27 -41.52 -12.07
C LYS A 48 -20.30 -41.70 -13.61
N GLY A 49 -19.43 -42.51 -14.14
CA GLY A 49 -19.19 -42.76 -15.56
C GLY A 49 -17.70 -43.01 -15.80
N SER A 50 -17.29 -43.59 -16.92
CA SER A 50 -15.96 -44.10 -17.24
C SER A 50 -14.83 -43.04 -17.36
N GLY A 51 -14.83 -41.95 -16.61
CA GLY A 51 -13.78 -40.93 -16.61
C GLY A 51 -12.84 -41.01 -15.39
N PRO A 52 -11.59 -40.51 -15.48
CA PRO A 52 -10.66 -40.46 -14.35
C PRO A 52 -11.21 -39.62 -13.19
N ALA A 53 -10.85 -40.00 -11.97
CA ALA A 53 -11.19 -39.23 -10.78
C ALA A 53 -10.60 -37.83 -10.87
N THR A 54 -11.40 -36.80 -10.55
CA THR A 54 -10.99 -35.39 -10.59
C THR A 54 -10.59 -34.94 -9.18
N GLU A 55 -9.48 -34.31 -9.05
CA GLU A 55 -9.03 -33.67 -7.81
C GLU A 55 -10.01 -32.60 -7.38
N MET A 56 -10.28 -32.53 -6.08
CA MET A 56 -11.27 -31.64 -5.48
C MET A 56 -10.75 -31.13 -4.13
N ALA A 57 -10.93 -29.86 -3.89
CA ALA A 57 -10.78 -29.25 -2.57
C ALA A 57 -11.99 -28.36 -2.30
N GLY A 58 -12.33 -28.13 -1.04
CA GLY A 58 -13.47 -27.29 -0.70
C GLY A 58 -13.52 -26.95 0.78
N PHE A 59 -14.31 -25.93 1.08
CA PHE A 59 -14.55 -25.46 2.44
C PHE A 59 -16.02 -25.01 2.59
N PRO A 60 -16.56 -24.95 3.81
CA PRO A 60 -17.92 -24.49 4.05
C PRO A 60 -18.13 -23.05 3.56
N PHE A 61 -19.28 -22.76 2.95
CA PHE A 61 -19.52 -21.46 2.32
C PHE A 61 -19.42 -20.27 3.29
N HIS A 62 -19.81 -20.45 4.55
CA HIS A 62 -19.71 -19.45 5.59
C HIS A 62 -18.26 -19.13 6.01
N ALA A 63 -17.29 -19.95 5.58
CA ALA A 63 -15.88 -19.73 5.81
C ALA A 63 -15.18 -18.99 4.65
N LEU A 64 -15.94 -18.48 3.65
CA LEU A 64 -15.38 -17.71 2.53
C LEU A 64 -14.51 -16.55 3.02
N ASP A 65 -14.99 -15.80 3.99
CA ASP A 65 -14.27 -14.65 4.57
C ASP A 65 -12.94 -15.02 5.24
N THR A 66 -12.72 -16.30 5.57
CA THR A 66 -11.45 -16.79 6.14
C THR A 66 -10.49 -17.26 5.05
N TYR A 67 -10.98 -17.89 3.99
CA TYR A 67 -10.13 -18.53 2.98
C TYR A 67 -9.86 -17.67 1.76
N LEU A 68 -10.82 -16.86 1.32
CA LEU A 68 -10.65 -15.92 0.20
C LEU A 68 -9.44 -14.98 0.38
N PRO A 69 -9.24 -14.34 1.54
CA PRO A 69 -8.08 -13.46 1.77
C PRO A 69 -6.73 -14.15 1.56
N ARG A 70 -6.62 -15.43 1.91
CA ARG A 70 -5.37 -16.18 1.74
C ARG A 70 -5.02 -16.39 0.27
N LEU A 71 -6.01 -16.70 -0.56
CA LEU A 71 -5.83 -16.83 -2.00
C LEU A 71 -5.45 -15.51 -2.65
N ILE A 72 -6.14 -14.43 -2.30
CA ILE A 72 -5.87 -13.09 -2.85
C ILE A 72 -4.49 -12.59 -2.44
N ARG A 73 -4.09 -12.74 -1.16
CA ARG A 73 -2.74 -12.36 -0.68
C ARG A 73 -1.63 -13.20 -1.31
N ALA A 74 -1.93 -14.42 -1.71
CA ALA A 74 -1.01 -15.26 -2.48
C ALA A 74 -0.92 -14.86 -3.96
N GLY A 75 -1.63 -13.81 -4.39
CA GLY A 75 -1.59 -13.26 -5.75
C GLY A 75 -2.55 -13.94 -6.73
N PHE A 76 -3.49 -14.78 -6.26
CA PHE A 76 -4.42 -15.45 -7.15
C PHE A 76 -5.68 -14.61 -7.40
N ARG A 77 -6.20 -14.71 -8.62
CA ARG A 77 -7.52 -14.23 -8.99
C ARG A 77 -8.55 -15.30 -8.63
N VAL A 78 -9.65 -14.93 -8.04
CA VAL A 78 -10.67 -15.88 -7.55
C VAL A 78 -12.03 -15.50 -8.09
N ALA A 79 -12.65 -16.41 -8.85
CA ALA A 79 -14.02 -16.28 -9.34
C ALA A 79 -14.98 -16.96 -8.34
N ILE A 80 -15.85 -16.16 -7.74
CA ILE A 80 -16.89 -16.66 -6.83
C ILE A 80 -18.12 -16.99 -7.67
N CYS A 81 -18.55 -18.23 -7.59
CA CYS A 81 -19.70 -18.74 -8.34
C CYS A 81 -20.80 -19.18 -7.38
N ASP A 82 -21.90 -18.43 -7.36
CA ASP A 82 -23.04 -18.70 -6.50
C ASP A 82 -24.26 -19.27 -7.26
N GLN A 83 -25.23 -19.72 -6.49
CA GLN A 83 -26.52 -20.19 -6.98
C GLN A 83 -27.40 -18.97 -7.32
N LEU A 84 -27.86 -18.86 -8.56
CA LEU A 84 -28.68 -17.73 -9.03
C LEU A 84 -30.19 -17.97 -8.81
N GLU A 85 -30.54 -19.14 -8.34
CA GLU A 85 -31.93 -19.59 -8.12
C GLU A 85 -32.03 -20.24 -6.75
N ASP A 86 -33.18 -20.08 -6.06
CA ASP A 86 -33.44 -20.77 -4.80
C ASP A 86 -33.60 -22.29 -5.05
N PRO A 87 -32.76 -23.13 -4.42
CA PRO A 87 -32.86 -24.58 -4.53
C PRO A 87 -34.22 -25.15 -4.13
N LYS A 88 -34.96 -24.48 -3.25
CA LYS A 88 -36.29 -24.90 -2.77
C LYS A 88 -37.38 -24.69 -3.83
N LEU A 89 -37.19 -23.73 -4.73
CA LEU A 89 -38.17 -23.37 -5.76
C LEU A 89 -37.94 -24.09 -7.09
N THR A 90 -36.81 -24.76 -7.29
CA THR A 90 -36.41 -25.34 -8.56
C THR A 90 -36.35 -26.88 -8.50
N LYS A 91 -37.15 -27.55 -9.33
CA LYS A 91 -37.10 -29.03 -9.51
C LYS A 91 -35.94 -29.49 -10.44
N LYS A 92 -35.25 -28.54 -11.10
CA LYS A 92 -34.12 -28.77 -12.02
C LYS A 92 -32.79 -28.50 -11.33
N LEU A 93 -31.69 -28.77 -12.04
CA LEU A 93 -30.34 -28.38 -11.58
C LEU A 93 -30.28 -26.87 -11.45
N VAL A 94 -30.00 -26.38 -10.23
CA VAL A 94 -29.90 -24.97 -9.91
C VAL A 94 -28.87 -24.28 -10.83
N LYS A 95 -29.27 -23.18 -11.45
CA LYS A 95 -28.39 -22.37 -12.28
C LYS A 95 -27.38 -21.63 -11.41
N ARG A 96 -26.12 -21.64 -11.83
CA ARG A 96 -25.01 -20.96 -11.16
C ARG A 96 -24.33 -19.99 -12.10
N GLY A 97 -23.82 -18.92 -11.55
CA GLY A 97 -23.08 -17.91 -12.30
C GLY A 97 -21.99 -17.28 -11.45
N ILE A 98 -21.02 -16.66 -12.10
CA ILE A 98 -20.00 -15.87 -11.41
C ILE A 98 -20.68 -14.59 -10.93
N THR A 99 -20.69 -14.39 -9.63
CA THR A 99 -21.24 -13.21 -8.96
C THR A 99 -20.18 -12.15 -8.76
N GLU A 100 -18.93 -12.56 -8.62
CA GLU A 100 -17.81 -11.66 -8.43
C GLU A 100 -16.49 -12.32 -8.86
N LEU A 101 -15.60 -11.52 -9.46
CA LEU A 101 -14.23 -11.90 -9.72
C LEU A 101 -13.32 -11.01 -8.85
N VAL A 102 -12.83 -11.58 -7.75
CA VAL A 102 -11.94 -10.88 -6.81
C VAL A 102 -10.49 -11.05 -7.25
N THR A 103 -9.77 -9.95 -7.37
CA THR A 103 -8.34 -9.93 -7.70
C THR A 103 -7.58 -9.09 -6.67
N PRO A 104 -6.25 -9.17 -6.60
CA PRO A 104 -5.48 -8.37 -5.64
C PRO A 104 -5.77 -6.87 -5.71
N GLY A 105 -5.97 -6.31 -6.92
CA GLY A 105 -6.19 -4.88 -7.14
C GLY A 105 -7.63 -4.40 -6.92
N VAL A 106 -8.64 -5.30 -6.94
CA VAL A 106 -10.06 -4.92 -6.79
C VAL A 106 -10.70 -5.49 -5.53
N ALA A 107 -9.91 -5.94 -4.57
CA ALA A 107 -10.43 -6.42 -3.29
C ALA A 107 -11.04 -5.27 -2.49
N MET A 108 -12.23 -5.50 -1.89
CA MET A 108 -12.95 -4.53 -1.06
C MET A 108 -13.20 -5.04 0.37
N ALA A 109 -13.00 -6.31 0.62
CA ALA A 109 -13.28 -6.91 1.92
C ALA A 109 -12.19 -6.53 2.95
N ASP A 110 -12.59 -6.07 4.13
CA ASP A 110 -11.67 -5.60 5.18
C ASP A 110 -10.65 -6.64 5.64
N ASN A 111 -11.03 -7.92 5.61
CA ASN A 111 -10.15 -9.03 5.97
C ASN A 111 -9.05 -9.31 4.91
N VAL A 112 -9.19 -8.78 3.69
CA VAL A 112 -8.17 -8.82 2.63
C VAL A 112 -7.25 -7.62 2.74
N LEU A 113 -7.84 -6.44 3.00
CA LEU A 113 -7.16 -5.14 2.97
C LEU A 113 -6.35 -4.89 4.24
N ASN A 114 -5.23 -4.17 4.09
CA ASN A 114 -4.58 -3.51 5.22
C ASN A 114 -5.31 -2.18 5.50
N ALA A 115 -5.68 -1.93 6.75
CA ALA A 115 -6.42 -0.73 7.13
C ALA A 115 -5.62 0.56 6.85
N LYS A 116 -4.30 0.52 7.08
CA LYS A 116 -3.40 1.68 6.95
C LYS A 116 -2.76 1.86 5.57
N GLU A 117 -3.09 0.99 4.61
CA GLU A 117 -2.55 1.05 3.24
C GLU A 117 -3.67 1.18 2.21
N ASN A 118 -3.35 1.84 1.10
CA ASN A 118 -4.19 1.83 -0.09
C ASN A 118 -4.04 0.50 -0.85
N ASN A 119 -5.10 0.10 -1.56
CA ASN A 119 -5.12 -1.10 -2.40
C ASN A 119 -5.24 -0.71 -3.87
N PHE A 120 -4.14 -0.23 -4.45
CA PHE A 120 -4.17 0.28 -5.82
C PHE A 120 -4.19 -0.82 -6.88
N LEU A 121 -5.15 -0.72 -7.79
CA LEU A 121 -5.12 -1.28 -9.13
C LEU A 121 -4.46 -0.25 -10.05
N CYS A 122 -3.47 -0.68 -10.84
CA CYS A 122 -2.77 0.18 -11.80
C CYS A 122 -3.07 -0.26 -13.23
N ALA A 123 -3.14 0.68 -14.16
CA ALA A 123 -3.06 0.38 -15.59
C ALA A 123 -1.94 1.19 -16.23
N ILE A 124 -1.22 0.55 -17.14
CA ILE A 124 -0.11 1.17 -17.90
C ILE A 124 -0.42 1.10 -19.40
N HIS A 125 -0.33 2.25 -20.05
CA HIS A 125 -0.39 2.36 -21.51
C HIS A 125 0.94 2.90 -22.04
N PHE A 126 1.54 2.15 -22.99
CA PHE A 126 2.78 2.53 -23.63
C PHE A 126 2.48 3.35 -24.91
N GLY A 127 2.42 4.66 -24.77
CA GLY A 127 2.26 5.56 -25.90
C GLY A 127 3.51 5.66 -26.79
N ALA A 128 3.42 6.47 -27.83
CA ALA A 128 4.54 6.68 -28.78
C ALA A 128 5.67 7.54 -28.17
N ALA A 129 5.35 8.52 -27.34
CA ALA A 129 6.30 9.47 -26.76
C ALA A 129 6.35 9.42 -25.21
N ALA A 130 5.33 8.91 -24.59
CA ALA A 130 5.18 8.88 -23.13
C ALA A 130 4.54 7.56 -22.68
N VAL A 131 4.63 7.29 -21.40
CA VAL A 131 3.91 6.21 -20.73
C VAL A 131 2.78 6.82 -19.89
N GLY A 132 1.54 6.38 -20.14
CA GLY A 132 0.39 6.74 -19.34
C GLY A 132 0.17 5.75 -18.23
N MET A 133 -0.14 6.26 -17.05
CA MET A 133 -0.46 5.47 -15.86
C MET A 133 -1.75 5.94 -15.24
N ALA A 134 -2.55 4.99 -14.77
CA ALA A 134 -3.70 5.25 -13.91
C ALA A 134 -3.65 4.35 -12.68
N LEU A 135 -4.08 4.86 -11.54
CA LEU A 135 -4.14 4.16 -10.26
C LEU A 135 -5.54 4.35 -9.67
N LEU A 136 -6.18 3.26 -9.30
CA LEU A 136 -7.48 3.28 -8.62
C LEU A 136 -7.42 2.44 -7.35
N ASP A 137 -7.79 3.03 -6.22
CA ASP A 137 -8.16 2.28 -5.03
C ASP A 137 -9.69 2.20 -4.94
N ILE A 138 -10.24 1.05 -5.32
CA ILE A 138 -11.69 0.83 -5.33
C ILE A 138 -12.28 0.87 -3.92
N SER A 139 -11.48 0.59 -2.88
CA SER A 139 -11.95 0.60 -1.49
C SER A 139 -12.14 2.00 -0.91
N THR A 140 -11.54 3.03 -1.52
CA THR A 140 -11.63 4.44 -1.10
C THR A 140 -12.25 5.34 -2.17
N GLY A 141 -12.27 4.90 -3.44
CA GLY A 141 -12.69 5.69 -4.59
C GLY A 141 -11.62 6.66 -5.11
N GLU A 142 -10.38 6.56 -4.63
CA GLU A 142 -9.30 7.42 -5.09
C GLU A 142 -8.82 7.00 -6.48
N PHE A 143 -8.92 7.92 -7.46
CA PHE A 143 -8.54 7.68 -8.84
C PHE A 143 -7.54 8.72 -9.32
N LEU A 144 -6.31 8.26 -9.61
CA LEU A 144 -5.16 9.10 -9.95
C LEU A 144 -4.64 8.76 -11.34
N VAL A 145 -4.12 9.77 -12.04
CA VAL A 145 -3.48 9.58 -13.36
C VAL A 145 -2.18 10.37 -13.46
N ALA A 146 -1.26 9.81 -14.23
CA ALA A 146 0.00 10.43 -14.56
C ALA A 146 0.42 10.06 -16.00
N GLU A 147 1.15 10.95 -16.65
CA GLU A 147 1.75 10.72 -17.96
C GLU A 147 3.15 11.33 -17.99
N GLY A 148 4.12 10.58 -18.49
CA GLY A 148 5.49 11.05 -18.54
C GLY A 148 6.47 10.00 -19.05
N ARG A 149 7.76 10.25 -18.82
CA ARG A 149 8.83 9.31 -19.17
C ARG A 149 8.78 8.07 -18.28
N ALA A 150 9.40 7.00 -18.74
CA ALA A 150 9.44 5.72 -18.02
C ALA A 150 9.99 5.85 -16.60
N GLU A 151 11.02 6.68 -16.40
CA GLU A 151 11.64 6.89 -15.08
C GLU A 151 10.68 7.54 -14.09
N TYR A 152 9.84 8.47 -14.57
CA TYR A 152 8.79 9.07 -13.75
C TYR A 152 7.73 8.06 -13.35
N ILE A 153 7.31 7.22 -14.30
CA ILE A 153 6.32 6.17 -14.04
C ILE A 153 6.88 5.08 -13.10
N ASP A 154 8.16 4.68 -13.26
CA ASP A 154 8.82 3.73 -12.34
C ASP A 154 8.85 4.26 -10.89
N LYS A 155 9.11 5.56 -10.72
CA LYS A 155 9.01 6.23 -9.42
C LYS A 155 7.62 6.10 -8.80
N LEU A 156 6.57 6.42 -9.59
CA LEU A 156 5.20 6.35 -9.12
C LEU A 156 4.78 4.91 -8.79
N LEU A 157 5.13 3.95 -9.67
CA LEU A 157 4.90 2.53 -9.42
C LEU A 157 5.59 2.05 -8.13
N SER A 158 6.78 2.57 -7.86
CA SER A 158 7.52 2.24 -6.64
C SER A 158 6.91 2.86 -5.38
N GLY A 159 6.44 4.11 -5.48
CA GLY A 159 5.83 4.82 -4.36
C GLY A 159 4.42 4.32 -4.02
N PHE A 160 3.57 4.10 -5.03
CA PHE A 160 2.20 3.62 -4.81
C PHE A 160 2.11 2.10 -4.61
N ALA A 161 3.12 1.34 -5.02
CA ALA A 161 3.22 -0.11 -4.87
C ALA A 161 1.91 -0.85 -5.21
N PRO A 162 1.38 -0.71 -6.45
CA PRO A 162 0.09 -1.26 -6.80
C PRO A 162 0.08 -2.78 -6.62
N LYS A 163 -1.02 -3.30 -6.11
CA LYS A 163 -1.18 -4.74 -5.85
C LYS A 163 -1.44 -5.53 -7.15
N GLU A 164 -1.88 -4.86 -8.21
CA GLU A 164 -2.12 -5.45 -9.54
C GLU A 164 -1.88 -4.40 -10.62
N VAL A 165 -1.24 -4.81 -11.73
CA VAL A 165 -0.95 -3.92 -12.87
C VAL A 165 -1.55 -4.51 -14.15
N LEU A 166 -2.37 -3.71 -14.82
CA LEU A 166 -2.99 -4.02 -16.09
C LEU A 166 -2.11 -3.51 -17.24
N VAL A 167 -1.82 -4.37 -18.17
CA VAL A 167 -1.09 -4.00 -19.40
C VAL A 167 -1.80 -4.55 -20.63
N GLN A 168 -1.56 -3.97 -21.77
CA GLN A 168 -2.07 -4.46 -23.05
C GLN A 168 -1.50 -5.86 -23.34
N ARG A 169 -2.29 -6.73 -23.95
CA ARG A 169 -1.86 -8.08 -24.36
C ARG A 169 -0.57 -8.01 -25.20
N GLY A 170 0.40 -8.86 -24.85
CA GLY A 170 1.73 -8.86 -25.47
C GLY A 170 2.71 -7.82 -24.94
N SER A 171 2.28 -6.93 -24.02
CA SER A 171 3.15 -5.89 -23.46
C SER A 171 3.82 -6.28 -22.14
N LYS A 172 3.53 -7.47 -21.60
CA LYS A 172 4.07 -7.96 -20.33
C LYS A 172 5.61 -7.99 -20.33
N ALA A 173 6.23 -8.47 -21.41
CA ALA A 173 7.68 -8.53 -21.53
C ALA A 173 8.28 -7.11 -21.49
N ARG A 174 7.71 -6.16 -22.24
CA ARG A 174 8.12 -4.75 -22.25
C ARG A 174 7.98 -4.12 -20.86
N PHE A 175 6.86 -4.37 -20.17
CA PHE A 175 6.65 -3.87 -18.82
C PHE A 175 7.71 -4.43 -17.87
N THR A 176 7.95 -5.74 -17.88
CA THR A 176 8.92 -6.41 -17.01
C THR A 176 10.34 -5.91 -17.26
N GLN A 177 10.71 -5.70 -18.50
CA GLN A 177 12.00 -5.13 -18.88
C GLN A 177 12.18 -3.71 -18.32
N MET A 178 11.14 -2.85 -18.37
CA MET A 178 11.23 -1.44 -17.96
C MET A 178 11.11 -1.25 -16.44
N PHE A 179 10.24 -2.02 -15.78
CA PHE A 179 9.83 -1.77 -14.38
C PHE A 179 10.12 -2.93 -13.42
N GLY A 180 10.63 -4.06 -13.94
CA GLY A 180 11.00 -5.23 -13.16
C GLY A 180 9.87 -6.24 -12.95
N THR A 181 10.19 -7.32 -12.21
CA THR A 181 9.33 -8.52 -12.06
C THR A 181 8.47 -8.54 -10.79
N ARG A 182 8.59 -7.53 -9.93
CA ARG A 182 7.96 -7.50 -8.60
C ARG A 182 6.44 -7.29 -8.60
N PHE A 183 5.85 -6.95 -9.75
CA PHE A 183 4.45 -6.61 -9.87
C PHE A 183 3.62 -7.80 -10.32
N PHE A 184 2.40 -7.90 -9.79
CA PHE A 184 1.40 -8.82 -10.30
C PHE A 184 0.78 -8.24 -11.58
N ILE A 185 1.13 -8.81 -12.74
CA ILE A 185 0.78 -8.26 -14.06
C ILE A 185 -0.35 -9.08 -14.66
N PHE A 186 -1.41 -8.40 -15.08
CA PHE A 186 -2.51 -8.97 -15.85
C PHE A 186 -2.60 -8.33 -17.23
N GLU A 187 -2.68 -9.15 -18.27
CA GLU A 187 -2.80 -8.71 -19.65
C GLU A 187 -4.28 -8.58 -20.05
N VAL A 188 -4.69 -7.38 -20.42
CA VAL A 188 -6.05 -7.06 -20.88
C VAL A 188 -6.05 -6.98 -22.40
N ASP A 189 -7.16 -7.39 -23.01
CA ASP A 189 -7.33 -7.43 -24.47
C ASP A 189 -7.20 -6.05 -25.11
N ASP A 190 -6.70 -6.02 -26.34
CA ASP A 190 -6.37 -4.81 -27.11
C ASP A 190 -7.55 -3.85 -27.28
N TRP A 191 -8.78 -4.35 -27.35
CA TRP A 191 -9.96 -3.51 -27.50
C TRP A 191 -10.14 -2.49 -26.37
N ALA A 192 -9.69 -2.82 -25.15
CA ALA A 192 -9.77 -1.92 -24.00
C ALA A 192 -8.75 -0.77 -24.08
N PHE A 193 -7.69 -0.91 -24.88
CA PHE A 193 -6.63 0.10 -25.05
C PHE A 193 -6.77 0.90 -26.36
N THR A 194 -7.61 0.47 -27.29
CA THR A 194 -7.66 1.03 -28.64
C THR A 194 -8.91 1.86 -28.91
N GLY A 195 -8.81 2.78 -29.84
CA GLY A 195 -9.92 3.61 -30.27
C GLY A 195 -10.39 4.63 -29.21
N ASN A 196 -11.68 4.96 -29.24
CA ASN A 196 -12.30 5.90 -28.30
C ASN A 196 -12.86 5.21 -27.07
N THR A 197 -12.86 3.88 -27.00
CA THR A 197 -13.49 3.10 -25.93
C THR A 197 -13.06 3.54 -24.51
N PRO A 198 -11.76 3.69 -24.17
CA PRO A 198 -11.35 4.13 -22.86
C PRO A 198 -11.89 5.51 -22.50
N ARG A 199 -11.83 6.45 -23.45
CA ARG A 199 -12.30 7.82 -23.25
C ARG A 199 -13.81 7.88 -23.09
N GLU A 200 -14.58 7.19 -23.93
CA GLU A 200 -16.04 7.12 -23.85
C GLU A 200 -16.50 6.53 -22.52
N LYS A 201 -15.77 5.50 -22.02
CA LYS A 201 -16.04 4.90 -20.73
C LYS A 201 -15.91 5.90 -19.58
N LEU A 202 -14.86 6.73 -19.59
CA LEU A 202 -14.67 7.80 -18.61
C LEU A 202 -15.75 8.87 -18.69
N LEU A 203 -16.06 9.35 -19.92
CA LEU A 203 -17.09 10.36 -20.13
C LEU A 203 -18.45 9.90 -19.65
N LYS A 204 -18.79 8.62 -19.90
CA LYS A 204 -20.03 8.00 -19.43
C LYS A 204 -20.05 7.85 -17.91
N HIS A 205 -18.94 7.40 -17.30
CA HIS A 205 -18.86 7.19 -15.87
C HIS A 205 -19.02 8.49 -15.08
N PHE A 206 -18.32 9.55 -15.50
CA PHE A 206 -18.37 10.87 -14.84
C PHE A 206 -19.53 11.75 -15.32
N GLU A 207 -20.35 11.28 -16.27
CA GLU A 207 -21.49 12.01 -16.85
C GLU A 207 -21.09 13.38 -17.43
N VAL A 208 -19.90 13.46 -18.05
CA VAL A 208 -19.35 14.71 -18.60
C VAL A 208 -19.16 14.66 -20.11
N LYS A 209 -19.16 15.83 -20.76
CA LYS A 209 -18.91 15.93 -22.20
C LYS A 209 -17.42 15.92 -22.59
N ASN A 210 -16.54 16.29 -21.66
CA ASN A 210 -15.10 16.31 -21.85
C ASN A 210 -14.39 16.18 -20.50
N LEU A 211 -13.09 15.91 -20.50
CA LEU A 211 -12.27 15.71 -19.30
C LEU A 211 -11.51 16.98 -18.86
N LYS A 212 -11.83 18.16 -19.43
CA LYS A 212 -11.15 19.43 -19.10
C LYS A 212 -11.30 19.80 -17.63
N GLY A 213 -12.48 19.56 -17.04
CA GLY A 213 -12.76 19.84 -15.64
C GLY A 213 -11.87 19.07 -14.66
N PHE A 214 -11.36 17.91 -15.10
CA PHE A 214 -10.40 17.11 -14.31
C PHE A 214 -8.93 17.49 -14.60
N GLY A 215 -8.66 18.38 -15.55
CA GLY A 215 -7.30 18.79 -15.95
C GLY A 215 -6.51 17.73 -16.71
N VAL A 216 -7.16 16.70 -17.27
CA VAL A 216 -6.52 15.54 -17.88
C VAL A 216 -6.74 15.41 -19.41
N GLU A 217 -7.47 16.32 -20.03
CA GLU A 217 -7.84 16.26 -21.45
C GLU A 217 -6.62 16.14 -22.40
N HIS A 218 -5.47 16.70 -22.01
CA HIS A 218 -4.24 16.67 -22.79
C HIS A 218 -3.38 15.42 -22.55
N LEU A 219 -3.68 14.64 -21.49
CA LEU A 219 -2.97 13.42 -21.11
C LEU A 219 -3.58 12.22 -21.83
N LYS A 220 -3.19 12.00 -23.08
CA LYS A 220 -3.81 11.00 -23.95
C LYS A 220 -3.57 9.58 -23.45
N ASP A 221 -2.32 9.26 -23.12
CA ASP A 221 -1.92 7.91 -22.69
C ASP A 221 -2.44 7.59 -21.30
N ALA A 222 -2.45 8.58 -20.37
CA ALA A 222 -3.03 8.44 -19.05
C ALA A 222 -4.56 8.26 -19.09
N THR A 223 -5.23 8.95 -20.03
CA THR A 223 -6.69 8.79 -20.25
C THR A 223 -7.02 7.38 -20.74
N VAL A 224 -6.19 6.81 -21.63
CA VAL A 224 -6.35 5.41 -22.05
C VAL A 224 -6.19 4.48 -20.84
N ALA A 225 -5.13 4.62 -20.06
CA ALA A 225 -4.89 3.81 -18.87
C ALA A 225 -6.07 3.90 -17.88
N ALA A 226 -6.61 5.10 -17.63
CA ALA A 226 -7.77 5.28 -16.74
C ALA A 226 -9.03 4.58 -17.27
N GLY A 227 -9.31 4.70 -18.57
CA GLY A 227 -10.45 4.02 -19.19
C GLY A 227 -10.32 2.49 -19.15
N VAL A 228 -9.11 1.96 -19.29
CA VAL A 228 -8.83 0.51 -19.15
C VAL A 228 -9.20 0.01 -17.76
N ILE A 229 -8.91 0.77 -16.70
CA ILE A 229 -9.33 0.39 -15.33
C ILE A 229 -10.86 0.24 -15.26
N LEU A 230 -11.63 1.19 -15.79
CA LEU A 230 -13.08 1.10 -15.77
C LEU A 230 -13.61 -0.08 -16.62
N CYS A 231 -12.96 -0.38 -17.75
CA CYS A 231 -13.28 -1.58 -18.54
C CYS A 231 -12.99 -2.86 -17.75
N TYR A 232 -11.89 -2.89 -17.02
CA TYR A 232 -11.51 -4.04 -16.19
C TYR A 232 -12.51 -4.25 -15.02
N LEU A 233 -13.00 -3.17 -14.41
CA LEU A 233 -14.04 -3.27 -13.37
C LEU A 233 -15.34 -3.92 -13.92
N ASP A 234 -15.74 -3.60 -15.15
CA ASP A 234 -16.87 -4.28 -15.78
C ASP A 234 -16.57 -5.77 -15.99
N MET A 235 -15.37 -6.11 -16.46
CA MET A 235 -14.95 -7.51 -16.67
C MET A 235 -14.94 -8.32 -15.36
N THR A 236 -14.64 -7.68 -14.24
CA THR A 236 -14.62 -8.28 -12.90
C THR A 236 -15.95 -8.17 -12.16
N GLN A 237 -17.03 -7.75 -12.84
CA GLN A 237 -18.39 -7.60 -12.32
C GLN A 237 -18.54 -6.54 -11.21
N HIS A 238 -17.65 -5.55 -11.17
CA HIS A 238 -17.77 -4.40 -10.27
C HIS A 238 -18.55 -3.28 -10.97
N THR A 239 -19.89 -3.36 -10.94
CA THR A 239 -20.78 -2.43 -11.66
C THR A 239 -21.22 -1.23 -10.81
N HIS A 240 -21.23 -1.37 -9.49
CA HIS A 240 -21.63 -0.31 -8.56
C HIS A 240 -20.41 0.49 -8.09
N ILE A 241 -19.96 1.43 -8.93
CA ILE A 241 -18.74 2.23 -8.72
C ILE A 241 -19.03 3.74 -8.59
N GLY A 242 -20.24 4.11 -8.13
CA GLY A 242 -20.67 5.51 -7.99
C GLY A 242 -19.86 6.33 -6.99
N HIS A 243 -19.06 5.70 -6.13
CA HIS A 243 -18.13 6.39 -5.23
C HIS A 243 -16.84 6.87 -5.92
N ILE A 244 -16.56 6.47 -7.16
CA ILE A 244 -15.46 7.01 -7.95
C ILE A 244 -15.96 8.32 -8.58
N THR A 245 -15.87 9.42 -7.80
CA THR A 245 -16.47 10.72 -8.17
C THR A 245 -15.50 11.66 -8.85
N SER A 246 -14.18 11.39 -8.79
CA SER A 246 -13.16 12.29 -9.31
C SER A 246 -11.99 11.55 -9.94
N LEU A 247 -11.33 12.21 -10.89
CA LEU A 247 -10.09 11.77 -11.51
C LEU A 247 -9.05 12.87 -11.32
N ARG A 248 -7.96 12.58 -10.61
CA ARG A 248 -6.95 13.56 -10.22
C ARG A 248 -5.63 13.31 -10.93
N ARG A 249 -5.02 14.37 -11.45
CA ARG A 249 -3.68 14.32 -12.01
C ARG A 249 -2.63 14.37 -10.91
N ILE A 250 -1.60 13.53 -11.01
CA ILE A 250 -0.37 13.65 -10.24
C ILE A 250 0.55 14.60 -10.98
N GLU A 251 0.86 15.73 -10.37
CA GLU A 251 1.77 16.74 -10.95
C GLU A 251 3.21 16.44 -10.51
N GLU A 252 4.09 16.21 -11.49
CA GLU A 252 5.48 15.84 -11.23
C GLU A 252 6.23 16.95 -10.45
N ASP A 253 5.97 18.20 -10.79
CA ASP A 253 6.70 19.35 -10.22
C ASP A 253 6.23 19.78 -8.83
N ARG A 254 5.13 19.22 -8.33
CA ARG A 254 4.58 19.54 -7.01
C ARG A 254 5.34 18.89 -5.87
N TYR A 255 6.01 17.76 -6.14
CA TYR A 255 6.60 16.92 -5.11
C TYR A 255 8.09 16.71 -5.31
N VAL A 256 8.81 16.48 -4.19
CA VAL A 256 10.21 16.06 -4.22
C VAL A 256 10.34 14.73 -4.94
N ARG A 257 11.32 14.64 -5.83
CA ARG A 257 11.64 13.38 -6.50
C ARG A 257 12.46 12.48 -5.59
N LEU A 258 11.89 11.34 -5.25
CA LEU A 258 12.54 10.23 -4.56
C LEU A 258 12.55 9.04 -5.52
N ASP A 259 13.71 8.48 -5.84
CA ASP A 259 13.76 7.24 -6.60
C ASP A 259 13.54 6.02 -5.69
N LYS A 260 13.36 4.85 -6.30
CA LYS A 260 13.13 3.60 -5.57
C LYS A 260 14.26 3.22 -4.61
N PHE A 261 15.48 3.59 -4.98
CA PHE A 261 16.65 3.33 -4.15
C PHE A 261 16.64 4.22 -2.92
N THR A 262 16.32 5.49 -3.08
CA THR A 262 16.19 6.46 -1.99
C THR A 262 15.08 6.07 -1.01
N VAL A 263 13.90 5.68 -1.48
CA VAL A 263 12.80 5.21 -0.62
C VAL A 263 13.25 4.02 0.23
N ARG A 264 13.92 3.04 -0.38
CA ARG A 264 14.44 1.85 0.30
C ARG A 264 15.61 2.19 1.24
N ASN A 265 16.62 2.93 0.75
CA ASN A 265 17.85 3.20 1.50
C ASN A 265 17.61 4.10 2.73
N LEU A 266 16.59 4.95 2.69
CA LEU A 266 16.14 5.76 3.83
C LEU A 266 15.10 5.04 4.70
N GLU A 267 14.68 3.84 4.34
CA GLU A 267 13.68 3.05 5.07
C GLU A 267 12.42 3.88 5.35
N LEU A 268 11.88 4.52 4.30
CA LEU A 268 10.80 5.48 4.48
C LEU A 268 9.49 4.82 4.93
N VAL A 269 9.13 3.69 4.35
CA VAL A 269 7.85 3.00 4.60
C VAL A 269 8.03 1.58 5.12
N GLU A 270 9.08 0.89 4.69
CA GLU A 270 9.40 -0.47 5.11
C GLU A 270 10.83 -0.55 5.64
N PRO A 271 11.09 -1.29 6.72
CA PRO A 271 12.45 -1.52 7.20
C PRO A 271 13.19 -2.50 6.29
N MET A 272 14.51 -2.36 6.17
CA MET A 272 15.36 -3.28 5.39
C MET A 272 15.57 -4.62 6.08
N CYS A 273 15.43 -4.66 7.41
CA CYS A 273 15.63 -5.86 8.21
C CYS A 273 14.34 -6.21 8.96
N GLU A 274 14.09 -7.50 9.10
CA GLU A 274 12.98 -8.01 9.92
C GLU A 274 13.14 -7.55 11.38
N GLY A 275 12.10 -6.98 11.95
CA GLY A 275 12.12 -6.38 13.29
C GLY A 275 12.69 -4.95 13.36
N GLY A 276 13.12 -4.38 12.24
CA GLY A 276 13.49 -2.96 12.14
C GLY A 276 12.30 -2.01 12.20
N ALA A 277 12.58 -0.71 12.17
CA ALA A 277 11.55 0.34 12.09
C ALA A 277 11.79 1.24 10.87
N SER A 278 10.71 1.64 10.21
CA SER A 278 10.74 2.63 9.13
C SER A 278 10.44 4.05 9.64
N LEU A 279 10.73 5.07 8.84
CA LEU A 279 10.33 6.44 9.18
C LEU A 279 8.81 6.52 9.42
N PHE A 280 8.01 5.94 8.52
CA PHE A 280 6.56 5.92 8.65
C PHE A 280 6.11 5.31 9.97
N SER A 281 6.66 4.15 10.36
CA SER A 281 6.26 3.47 11.61
C SER A 281 6.57 4.30 12.86
N VAL A 282 7.60 5.15 12.80
CA VAL A 282 8.01 6.03 13.92
C VAL A 282 7.12 7.26 14.02
N ILE A 283 6.72 7.84 12.88
CA ILE A 283 5.94 9.08 12.87
C ILE A 283 4.43 8.87 12.80
N ASP A 284 3.95 7.66 12.54
CA ASP A 284 2.51 7.37 12.51
C ASP A 284 1.91 7.40 13.92
N ARG A 285 1.29 8.53 14.24
CA ARG A 285 0.45 8.77 15.42
C ARG A 285 -0.97 9.15 15.02
N THR A 286 -1.36 8.79 13.81
CA THR A 286 -2.72 9.01 13.33
C THR A 286 -3.73 8.15 14.11
N LEU A 287 -4.92 8.68 14.30
CA LEU A 287 -6.00 8.09 15.08
C LEU A 287 -7.02 7.36 14.20
N THR A 288 -6.96 7.59 12.86
CA THR A 288 -7.84 6.98 11.89
C THR A 288 -7.07 6.22 10.80
N PRO A 289 -7.62 5.13 10.25
CA PRO A 289 -6.98 4.42 9.14
C PRO A 289 -6.78 5.31 7.90
N MET A 290 -7.74 6.20 7.60
CA MET A 290 -7.66 7.13 6.47
C MET A 290 -6.57 8.17 6.67
N GLY A 291 -6.35 8.66 7.89
CA GLY A 291 -5.21 9.50 8.24
C GLY A 291 -3.87 8.80 8.03
N ALA A 292 -3.75 7.53 8.44
CA ALA A 292 -2.54 6.73 8.22
C ALA A 292 -2.22 6.58 6.72
N ARG A 293 -3.23 6.29 5.87
CA ARG A 293 -3.06 6.23 4.41
C ARG A 293 -2.58 7.56 3.83
N LEU A 294 -3.14 8.67 4.30
CA LEU A 294 -2.73 10.00 3.85
C LEU A 294 -1.29 10.33 4.32
N LEU A 295 -0.93 10.01 5.57
CA LEU A 295 0.42 10.22 6.10
C LEU A 295 1.46 9.40 5.34
N HIS A 296 1.15 8.13 5.02
CA HIS A 296 2.00 7.28 4.19
C HIS A 296 2.31 7.95 2.84
N ARG A 297 1.31 8.56 2.22
CA ARG A 297 1.46 9.31 0.97
C ARG A 297 2.30 10.59 1.17
N TRP A 298 2.14 11.30 2.28
CA TRP A 298 2.95 12.49 2.56
C TRP A 298 4.44 12.16 2.71
N VAL A 299 4.78 10.99 3.26
CA VAL A 299 6.16 10.50 3.36
C VAL A 299 6.76 10.26 1.96
N LEU A 300 6.01 9.67 1.05
CA LEU A 300 6.48 9.33 -0.30
C LEU A 300 6.46 10.52 -1.28
N PHE A 301 5.63 11.52 -1.00
CA PHE A 301 5.42 12.69 -1.83
C PHE A 301 5.55 13.99 -1.04
N PRO A 302 6.77 14.32 -0.52
CA PRO A 302 7.02 15.59 0.17
C PRO A 302 6.82 16.78 -0.78
N LEU A 303 6.38 17.91 -0.24
CA LEU A 303 6.03 19.11 -0.99
C LEU A 303 7.28 19.88 -1.44
N ARG A 304 7.13 20.65 -2.54
CA ARG A 304 8.17 21.59 -3.02
C ARG A 304 7.77 23.04 -2.80
N ALA A 305 6.48 23.36 -2.84
CA ALA A 305 6.02 24.72 -2.70
C ALA A 305 6.14 25.16 -1.22
N VAL A 306 6.94 26.20 -0.94
CA VAL A 306 7.13 26.75 0.42
C VAL A 306 5.79 27.11 1.07
N GLY A 307 4.87 27.72 0.33
CA GLY A 307 3.55 28.09 0.85
C GLY A 307 2.74 26.90 1.39
N ASP A 308 2.71 25.78 0.64
CA ASP A 308 2.00 24.55 1.04
C ASP A 308 2.67 23.91 2.27
N ILE A 309 4.03 23.93 2.32
CA ILE A 309 4.80 23.41 3.45
C ILE A 309 4.50 24.21 4.70
N VAL A 310 4.60 25.55 4.63
CA VAL A 310 4.34 26.45 5.75
C VAL A 310 2.89 26.33 6.23
N GLN A 311 1.93 26.14 5.30
CA GLN A 311 0.53 25.92 5.67
C GLN A 311 0.36 24.66 6.53
N ARG A 312 1.05 23.55 6.21
CA ARG A 312 1.03 22.34 7.05
C ARG A 312 1.71 22.58 8.40
N GLN A 313 2.88 23.24 8.41
CA GLN A 313 3.59 23.58 9.63
C GLN A 313 2.74 24.45 10.57
N ASN A 314 1.97 25.40 10.05
CA ASN A 314 1.06 26.23 10.84
C ASN A 314 -0.01 25.32 11.50
N GLY A 315 -0.58 24.39 10.75
CA GLY A 315 -1.52 23.43 11.30
C GLY A 315 -0.91 22.58 12.43
N VAL A 316 0.32 22.09 12.25
CA VAL A 316 1.04 21.33 13.30
C VAL A 316 1.29 22.22 14.53
N GLU A 317 1.71 23.47 14.32
CA GLU A 317 1.96 24.42 15.41
C GLU A 317 0.70 24.77 16.21
N HIS A 318 -0.46 24.83 15.54
CA HIS A 318 -1.73 25.11 16.19
C HIS A 318 -2.04 24.07 17.30
N PHE A 319 -1.78 22.77 17.04
CA PHE A 319 -1.92 21.72 18.06
C PHE A 319 -1.00 21.86 19.28
N PHE A 320 0.11 22.59 19.13
CA PHE A 320 0.97 22.93 20.26
C PHE A 320 0.40 24.07 21.09
N ARG A 321 -0.14 25.10 20.44
CA ARG A 321 -0.57 26.35 21.08
C ARG A 321 -1.91 26.19 21.77
N GLU A 322 -2.79 25.31 21.21
CA GLU A 322 -4.18 25.17 21.63
C GLU A 322 -4.44 23.77 22.21
N PRO A 323 -4.17 23.56 23.53
CA PRO A 323 -4.38 22.26 24.16
C PRO A 323 -5.84 21.76 24.11
N GLU A 324 -6.81 22.66 24.27
CA GLU A 324 -8.25 22.32 24.25
C GLU A 324 -8.66 21.79 22.87
N PHE A 325 -8.16 22.42 21.80
CA PHE A 325 -8.40 21.98 20.43
C PHE A 325 -7.79 20.61 20.17
N ARG A 326 -6.54 20.41 20.62
CA ARG A 326 -5.86 19.11 20.50
C ARG A 326 -6.63 18.00 21.21
N ASP A 327 -6.99 18.22 22.50
CA ASP A 327 -7.66 17.22 23.34
C ASP A 327 -9.03 16.86 22.76
N LEU A 328 -9.75 17.84 22.18
CA LEU A 328 -10.97 17.58 21.44
C LEU A 328 -10.72 16.69 20.20
N CYS A 329 -9.68 16.98 19.42
CA CYS A 329 -9.33 16.16 18.24
C CYS A 329 -8.92 14.74 18.66
N GLU A 330 -8.11 14.58 19.71
CA GLU A 330 -7.69 13.27 20.22
C GLU A 330 -8.90 12.44 20.74
N MET A 331 -9.96 13.09 21.21
CA MET A 331 -11.19 12.45 21.66
C MET A 331 -12.15 12.09 20.51
N GLU A 332 -12.27 12.95 19.51
CA GLU A 332 -13.30 12.82 18.48
C GLU A 332 -12.85 12.07 17.21
N LEU A 333 -11.57 12.22 16.81
CA LEU A 333 -11.06 11.54 15.59
C LEU A 333 -11.16 10.00 15.65
N PRO A 334 -10.88 9.32 16.78
CA PRO A 334 -11.04 7.86 16.83
C PRO A 334 -12.47 7.38 16.58
N LYS A 335 -13.47 8.19 16.90
CA LYS A 335 -14.90 7.87 16.71
C LYS A 335 -15.29 7.93 15.23
N VAL A 336 -14.56 8.70 14.40
CA VAL A 336 -14.80 8.80 12.96
C VAL A 336 -14.55 7.46 12.25
N GLY A 337 -13.50 6.72 12.65
CA GLY A 337 -13.15 5.44 12.04
C GLY A 337 -12.69 5.56 10.59
N ASP A 338 -13.07 4.60 9.74
CA ASP A 338 -12.70 4.58 8.31
C ASP A 338 -13.86 5.02 7.42
N MET A 339 -14.15 6.31 7.45
CA MET A 339 -15.25 6.91 6.67
C MET A 339 -15.07 6.67 5.16
N GLU A 340 -13.85 6.74 4.62
CA GLU A 340 -13.60 6.50 3.19
C GLU A 340 -14.09 5.12 2.75
N ARG A 341 -13.75 4.07 3.48
CA ARG A 341 -14.16 2.70 3.16
C ARG A 341 -15.65 2.45 3.42
N ILE A 342 -16.21 3.07 4.46
CA ILE A 342 -17.66 2.97 4.71
C ILE A 342 -18.43 3.58 3.54
N VAL A 343 -18.04 4.75 3.04
CA VAL A 343 -18.69 5.42 1.89
C VAL A 343 -18.61 4.56 0.63
N SER A 344 -17.49 3.92 0.36
CA SER A 344 -17.34 3.00 -0.78
C SER A 344 -18.23 1.76 -0.64
N LYS A 345 -18.38 1.22 0.57
CA LYS A 345 -19.31 0.11 0.85
C LYS A 345 -20.78 0.53 0.68
N VAL A 346 -21.13 1.77 1.01
CA VAL A 346 -22.48 2.31 0.74
C VAL A 346 -22.76 2.28 -0.76
N ALA A 347 -21.86 2.80 -1.58
CA ALA A 347 -22.01 2.84 -3.04
C ALA A 347 -22.17 1.44 -3.66
N THR A 348 -21.47 0.45 -3.11
CA THR A 348 -21.52 -0.94 -3.59
C THR A 348 -22.61 -1.78 -2.94
N GLY A 349 -23.40 -1.22 -2.00
CA GLY A 349 -24.45 -1.94 -1.27
C GLY A 349 -23.93 -2.99 -0.29
N ARG A 350 -22.65 -2.91 0.10
CA ARG A 350 -21.96 -3.88 0.98
C ARG A 350 -21.83 -3.44 2.44
N VAL A 351 -22.25 -2.22 2.75
CA VAL A 351 -22.20 -1.67 4.10
C VAL A 351 -23.19 -2.42 5.00
N ASN A 352 -22.78 -2.74 6.20
CA ASN A 352 -23.64 -3.36 7.18
C ASN A 352 -24.29 -2.33 8.13
N PRO A 353 -25.37 -2.67 8.86
CA PRO A 353 -26.06 -1.72 9.72
C PRO A 353 -25.19 -1.09 10.83
N ARG A 354 -24.19 -1.81 11.37
CA ARG A 354 -23.26 -1.27 12.37
C ARG A 354 -22.32 -0.24 11.79
N GLU A 355 -21.85 -0.45 10.56
CA GLU A 355 -21.03 0.52 9.83
C GLU A 355 -21.80 1.81 9.54
N LEU A 356 -23.12 1.74 9.25
CA LEU A 356 -23.95 2.94 9.13
C LEU A 356 -24.13 3.65 10.47
N GLN A 357 -24.25 2.94 11.58
CA GLN A 357 -24.27 3.57 12.91
C GLN A 357 -22.91 4.22 13.23
N GLN A 358 -21.80 3.61 12.79
CA GLN A 358 -20.49 4.24 12.89
C GLN A 358 -20.42 5.52 12.06
N LEU A 359 -20.94 5.51 10.82
CA LEU A 359 -21.02 6.71 9.99
C LEU A 359 -21.86 7.82 10.67
N ARG A 360 -22.97 7.50 11.30
CA ARG A 360 -23.75 8.43 12.11
C ARG A 360 -22.92 9.07 13.23
N GLY A 361 -22.18 8.25 13.98
CA GLY A 361 -21.28 8.73 15.03
C GLY A 361 -20.15 9.60 14.48
N ALA A 362 -19.60 9.23 13.31
CA ALA A 362 -18.61 10.02 12.61
C ALA A 362 -19.13 11.42 12.23
N LEU A 363 -20.39 11.53 11.78
CA LEU A 363 -21.03 12.82 11.47
C LEU A 363 -21.27 13.67 12.73
N GLU A 364 -21.52 13.06 13.89
CA GLU A 364 -21.58 13.76 15.17
C GLU A 364 -20.24 14.37 15.54
N SER A 365 -19.17 13.60 15.45
CA SER A 365 -17.79 14.08 15.67
C SER A 365 -17.38 15.13 14.65
N THR A 366 -17.79 14.98 13.37
CA THR A 366 -17.54 15.97 12.31
C THR A 366 -18.17 17.32 12.65
N ALA A 367 -19.35 17.34 13.25
CA ALA A 367 -19.99 18.59 13.67
C ALA A 367 -19.22 19.33 14.75
N LEU A 368 -18.69 18.60 15.74
CA LEU A 368 -17.87 19.15 16.82
C LEU A 368 -16.52 19.67 16.29
N LEU A 369 -15.86 18.87 15.45
CA LEU A 369 -14.59 19.24 14.84
C LEU A 369 -14.74 20.42 13.89
N LYS A 370 -15.82 20.49 13.10
CA LYS A 370 -16.11 21.65 12.25
C LYS A 370 -16.24 22.92 13.08
N TYR A 371 -17.01 22.85 14.16
CA TYR A 371 -17.18 24.02 15.06
C TYR A 371 -15.82 24.50 15.58
N ALA A 372 -15.01 23.61 16.12
CA ALA A 372 -13.69 23.96 16.65
C ALA A 372 -12.76 24.51 15.56
N CYS A 373 -12.69 23.85 14.40
CA CYS A 373 -11.84 24.31 13.29
C CYS A 373 -12.27 25.68 12.74
N THR A 374 -13.57 25.95 12.59
CA THR A 374 -14.04 27.24 12.04
C THR A 374 -13.87 28.40 13.00
N HIS A 375 -13.81 28.15 14.31
CA HIS A 375 -13.55 29.15 15.35
C HIS A 375 -12.07 29.30 15.70
N SER A 376 -11.19 28.51 15.06
CA SER A 376 -9.75 28.64 15.20
C SER A 376 -9.24 29.97 14.63
N ASP A 377 -8.22 30.55 15.25
CA ASP A 377 -7.51 31.75 14.73
C ASP A 377 -6.55 31.40 13.59
N ASP A 378 -6.16 30.13 13.45
CA ASP A 378 -5.26 29.68 12.38
C ASP A 378 -5.98 29.51 11.04
N PRO A 379 -5.54 30.21 9.97
CA PRO A 379 -6.17 30.14 8.66
C PRO A 379 -6.11 28.73 8.03
N SER A 380 -5.09 27.92 8.35
CA SER A 380 -4.92 26.58 7.81
C SER A 380 -5.96 25.61 8.40
N ILE A 381 -6.16 25.70 9.70
CA ILE A 381 -7.19 24.93 10.42
C ILE A 381 -8.60 25.38 10.03
N LYS A 382 -8.82 26.71 9.94
CA LYS A 382 -10.10 27.26 9.51
C LYS A 382 -10.52 26.77 8.14
N LYS A 383 -9.58 26.72 7.18
CA LYS A 383 -9.82 26.20 5.83
C LYS A 383 -10.19 24.70 5.83
N ILE A 384 -9.68 23.90 6.78
CA ILE A 384 -10.10 22.51 6.96
C ILE A 384 -11.55 22.49 7.45
N GLY A 385 -11.88 23.29 8.46
CA GLY A 385 -13.25 23.40 9.00
C GLY A 385 -14.29 23.83 7.97
N GLU A 386 -13.95 24.74 7.05
CA GLU A 386 -14.84 25.20 5.97
C GLU A 386 -15.24 24.06 5.01
N ARG A 387 -14.39 23.05 4.85
CA ARG A 387 -14.64 21.88 3.99
C ARG A 387 -15.49 20.82 4.64
N LEU A 388 -15.61 20.81 5.96
CA LEU A 388 -16.38 19.82 6.71
C LEU A 388 -17.89 20.07 6.58
N ASN A 389 -18.66 19.00 6.37
CA ASN A 389 -20.11 18.99 6.18
C ASN A 389 -20.78 18.05 7.19
N PRO A 390 -21.33 18.53 8.31
CA PRO A 390 -21.90 17.69 9.36
C PRO A 390 -23.16 16.92 8.95
N LEU A 391 -23.79 17.24 7.81
CA LEU A 391 -24.94 16.59 7.19
C LEU A 391 -26.04 16.21 8.22
N PRO A 392 -26.66 17.18 8.92
CA PRO A 392 -27.59 16.90 10.02
C PRO A 392 -28.79 16.07 9.57
N GLU A 393 -29.29 16.31 8.35
CA GLU A 393 -30.44 15.58 7.80
C GLU A 393 -30.11 14.09 7.60
N LEU A 394 -28.91 13.79 7.08
CA LEU A 394 -28.44 12.43 6.90
C LEU A 394 -28.27 11.72 8.25
N ARG A 395 -27.64 12.39 9.21
CA ARG A 395 -27.45 11.89 10.57
C ARG A 395 -28.79 11.55 11.24
N GLU A 396 -29.76 12.47 11.14
CA GLU A 396 -31.09 12.28 11.71
C GLU A 396 -31.83 11.12 11.02
N ARG A 397 -31.72 11.00 9.70
CA ARG A 397 -32.34 9.91 8.94
C ARG A 397 -31.82 8.56 9.35
N ILE A 398 -30.50 8.41 9.50
CA ILE A 398 -29.87 7.17 9.98
C ILE A 398 -30.36 6.86 11.40
N SER A 399 -30.31 7.84 12.30
CA SER A 399 -30.72 7.69 13.71
C SER A 399 -32.19 7.29 13.87
N LYS A 400 -33.10 7.85 13.08
CA LYS A 400 -34.53 7.52 13.11
C LYS A 400 -34.82 6.14 12.52
N THR A 401 -34.03 5.69 11.55
CA THR A 401 -34.30 4.45 10.80
C THR A 401 -33.70 3.22 11.47
N LEU A 402 -32.46 3.31 11.95
CA LEU A 402 -31.74 2.16 12.52
C LEU A 402 -31.86 2.10 14.05
N THR A 403 -31.97 0.89 14.57
CA THR A 403 -31.85 0.63 16.01
C THR A 403 -30.47 1.05 16.52
N THR A 404 -30.35 1.35 17.80
CA THR A 404 -29.10 1.85 18.42
C THR A 404 -27.94 0.84 18.33
N ASP A 405 -28.21 -0.47 18.49
CA ASP A 405 -27.24 -1.56 18.33
C ASP A 405 -27.82 -2.59 17.35
N PRO A 406 -27.75 -2.33 16.05
CA PRO A 406 -28.29 -3.23 15.06
C PRO A 406 -27.38 -4.48 14.90
N PRO A 407 -27.95 -5.62 14.49
CA PRO A 407 -27.17 -6.79 14.11
C PRO A 407 -26.30 -6.49 12.87
N ILE A 408 -25.19 -7.21 12.73
CA ILE A 408 -24.29 -7.07 11.56
C ILE A 408 -25.03 -7.46 10.26
N LEU A 409 -25.82 -8.51 10.31
CA LEU A 409 -26.53 -9.05 9.15
C LEU A 409 -28.01 -8.64 9.20
N VAL A 410 -28.49 -7.99 8.15
CA VAL A 410 -29.90 -7.58 8.00
C VAL A 410 -30.83 -8.81 8.08
N ALA A 411 -30.39 -9.96 7.54
CA ALA A 411 -31.15 -11.21 7.59
C ALA A 411 -31.43 -11.76 9.00
N LYS A 412 -30.80 -11.19 10.04
CA LYS A 412 -31.14 -11.56 11.45
C LYS A 412 -32.37 -10.85 11.99
N GLY A 413 -32.85 -9.82 11.30
CA GLY A 413 -33.95 -8.98 11.75
C GLY A 413 -33.57 -8.06 12.92
N GLY A 414 -34.44 -7.12 13.27
CA GLY A 414 -34.22 -6.17 14.37
C GLY A 414 -33.31 -5.00 13.99
N VAL A 415 -33.20 -4.68 12.71
CA VAL A 415 -32.35 -3.59 12.17
C VAL A 415 -33.07 -2.25 12.22
N ILE A 416 -34.38 -2.23 11.92
CA ILE A 416 -35.16 -1.02 11.78
C ILE A 416 -35.85 -0.67 13.10
N THR A 417 -35.82 0.62 13.46
CA THR A 417 -36.47 1.13 14.69
C THR A 417 -38.00 1.05 14.57
N SER A 418 -38.70 0.85 15.67
CA SER A 418 -40.18 0.93 15.71
C SER A 418 -40.64 2.36 15.40
N GLY A 419 -41.76 2.48 14.68
CA GLY A 419 -42.33 3.79 14.25
C GLY A 419 -41.81 4.26 12.88
N VAL A 420 -40.92 3.49 12.22
CA VAL A 420 -40.47 3.79 10.85
C VAL A 420 -41.49 3.34 9.79
N SER A 421 -42.15 2.20 10.04
CA SER A 421 -43.19 1.66 9.16
C SER A 421 -44.29 1.03 10.01
N GLU A 422 -45.51 1.49 9.79
CA GLU A 422 -46.71 0.96 10.46
C GLU A 422 -46.90 -0.52 10.15
N GLU A 423 -46.71 -0.91 8.89
CA GLU A 423 -46.79 -2.32 8.46
C GLU A 423 -45.77 -3.22 9.18
N LEU A 424 -44.52 -2.75 9.36
CA LEU A 424 -43.51 -3.48 10.09
C LEU A 424 -43.86 -3.67 11.56
N ASP A 425 -44.40 -2.63 12.18
CA ASP A 425 -44.79 -2.67 13.58
C ASP A 425 -46.04 -3.55 13.80
N GLU A 426 -47.02 -3.55 12.88
CA GLU A 426 -48.11 -4.51 12.89
C GLU A 426 -47.61 -5.97 12.76
N LEU A 427 -46.70 -6.27 11.83
CA LEU A 427 -46.16 -7.60 11.68
C LEU A 427 -45.36 -8.05 12.91
N ARG A 428 -44.63 -7.16 13.54
CA ARG A 428 -43.92 -7.43 14.81
C ARG A 428 -44.91 -7.72 15.96
N ASN A 429 -46.02 -6.97 16.03
CA ASN A 429 -47.07 -7.21 17.02
C ASN A 429 -47.72 -8.58 16.81
N ILE A 430 -47.97 -9.00 15.54
CA ILE A 430 -48.49 -10.31 15.23
C ILE A 430 -47.50 -11.41 15.65
N SER A 431 -46.21 -11.24 15.35
CA SER A 431 -45.16 -12.21 15.73
C SER A 431 -44.99 -12.31 17.26
N SER A 432 -45.00 -11.19 18.00
CA SER A 432 -44.90 -11.20 19.45
C SER A 432 -46.15 -11.72 20.15
N SER A 433 -47.33 -11.27 19.73
CA SER A 433 -48.59 -11.79 20.25
C SER A 433 -48.79 -13.26 19.93
N GLY A 434 -48.24 -13.74 18.81
CA GLY A 434 -48.18 -15.14 18.47
C GLY A 434 -47.44 -16.01 19.49
N LYS A 435 -46.30 -15.52 20.00
CA LYS A 435 -45.56 -16.22 21.07
C LYS A 435 -46.33 -16.29 22.37
N ASP A 436 -46.97 -15.19 22.73
CA ASP A 436 -47.83 -15.16 23.94
C ASP A 436 -49.05 -16.11 23.79
N TYR A 437 -49.57 -16.20 22.59
CA TYR A 437 -50.67 -17.15 22.31
C TYR A 437 -50.23 -18.60 22.34
N LEU A 438 -49.04 -18.93 21.86
CA LEU A 438 -48.44 -20.27 22.02
C LEU A 438 -48.29 -20.65 23.53
N LEU A 439 -47.91 -19.68 24.39
CA LEU A 439 -47.85 -19.91 25.83
C LEU A 439 -49.26 -20.14 26.42
N LYS A 440 -50.27 -19.39 25.95
CA LYS A 440 -51.66 -19.61 26.35
C LYS A 440 -52.19 -20.96 25.87
N ILE A 441 -51.88 -21.39 24.62
CA ILE A 441 -52.18 -22.73 24.16
C ILE A 441 -51.51 -23.78 25.06
N GLN A 442 -50.23 -23.63 25.34
CA GLN A 442 -49.50 -24.53 26.24
C GLN A 442 -50.15 -24.65 27.59
N GLN A 443 -50.55 -23.56 28.19
CA GLN A 443 -51.21 -23.54 29.49
C GLN A 443 -52.60 -24.20 29.39
N ARG A 444 -53.42 -23.79 28.40
CA ARG A 444 -54.77 -24.35 28.19
C ARG A 444 -54.74 -25.88 27.95
N GLU A 445 -53.85 -26.32 27.11
CA GLU A 445 -53.72 -27.77 26.80
C GLU A 445 -53.16 -28.55 28.01
N SER A 446 -52.24 -27.94 28.78
CA SER A 446 -51.76 -28.48 30.04
C SER A 446 -52.89 -28.66 31.07
N ASP A 447 -53.76 -27.64 31.21
CA ASP A 447 -54.90 -27.65 32.13
C ASP A 447 -56.00 -28.65 31.68
N ALA A 448 -56.25 -28.68 30.36
CA ALA A 448 -57.26 -29.58 29.77
C ALA A 448 -56.88 -31.07 29.79
N THR A 449 -55.59 -31.36 29.60
CA THR A 449 -55.10 -32.76 29.56
C THR A 449 -54.58 -33.25 30.91
N GLY A 450 -54.35 -32.32 31.85
CA GLY A 450 -53.75 -32.66 33.15
C GLY A 450 -52.24 -33.02 33.04
N ILE A 451 -51.57 -32.68 31.95
CA ILE A 451 -50.16 -32.97 31.70
C ILE A 451 -49.30 -31.78 32.13
N PRO A 452 -48.67 -31.78 33.33
CA PRO A 452 -47.96 -30.60 33.87
C PRO A 452 -46.63 -30.33 33.20
N SER A 453 -46.12 -31.28 32.40
CA SER A 453 -44.83 -31.22 31.71
C SER A 453 -44.92 -30.95 30.20
N LEU A 454 -46.11 -30.52 29.72
CA LEU A 454 -46.34 -30.19 28.33
C LEU A 454 -45.49 -28.97 27.91
N LYS A 455 -44.75 -29.06 26.80
CA LYS A 455 -43.99 -28.00 26.21
C LYS A 455 -44.32 -27.83 24.75
N ILE A 456 -44.45 -26.58 24.32
CA ILE A 456 -44.46 -26.26 22.87
C ILE A 456 -43.04 -25.95 22.47
N GLY A 457 -42.56 -26.61 21.42
CA GLY A 457 -41.26 -26.41 20.80
C GLY A 457 -41.36 -26.26 19.30
N PHE A 458 -40.29 -25.83 18.65
CA PHE A 458 -40.18 -25.68 17.20
C PHE A 458 -39.12 -26.62 16.63
N ASN A 459 -39.38 -27.17 15.44
CA ASN A 459 -38.47 -27.99 14.69
C ASN A 459 -38.51 -27.61 13.19
N ASN A 460 -37.38 -27.42 12.57
CA ASN A 460 -37.26 -26.98 11.17
C ASN A 460 -37.88 -27.96 10.13
N VAL A 461 -38.16 -29.22 10.50
CA VAL A 461 -38.70 -30.24 9.60
C VAL A 461 -40.23 -30.29 9.61
N PHE A 462 -40.88 -30.11 10.76
CA PHE A 462 -42.33 -30.25 10.92
C PHE A 462 -43.01 -29.17 11.75
N GLY A 463 -42.26 -28.03 12.02
CA GLY A 463 -42.79 -26.82 12.64
C GLY A 463 -42.99 -26.87 14.15
N TYR A 464 -43.99 -26.13 14.64
CA TYR A 464 -44.33 -26.13 16.06
C TYR A 464 -44.97 -27.44 16.46
N TYR A 465 -44.58 -27.95 17.64
CA TYR A 465 -45.05 -29.22 18.19
C TYR A 465 -45.25 -29.11 19.70
N ILE A 466 -46.15 -29.97 20.19
CA ILE A 466 -46.37 -30.21 21.60
C ILE A 466 -45.54 -31.43 22.01
N GLU A 467 -44.62 -31.26 22.95
CA GLU A 467 -43.83 -32.38 23.46
C GLU A 467 -44.44 -32.90 24.76
N VAL A 468 -44.78 -34.20 24.79
CA VAL A 468 -45.36 -34.91 25.92
C VAL A 468 -44.40 -36.02 26.31
N ARG A 469 -44.04 -36.08 27.60
CA ARG A 469 -43.22 -37.19 28.16
C ARG A 469 -43.97 -38.51 28.12
N ASN A 470 -43.27 -39.61 27.86
CA ASN A 470 -43.87 -40.96 27.72
C ASN A 470 -44.76 -41.37 28.89
N ASN A 471 -44.50 -40.83 30.10
CA ASN A 471 -45.30 -41.11 31.30
C ASN A 471 -46.76 -40.61 31.23
N TYR A 472 -47.03 -39.65 30.32
CA TYR A 472 -48.35 -39.01 30.14
C TYR A 472 -49.02 -39.36 28.80
N LYS A 473 -48.48 -40.32 28.10
CA LYS A 473 -48.96 -40.72 26.77
C LYS A 473 -50.43 -41.13 26.71
N ALA A 474 -50.95 -41.75 27.78
CA ALA A 474 -52.32 -42.14 27.89
C ALA A 474 -53.32 -41.01 28.05
N GLN A 475 -52.85 -39.80 28.39
CA GLN A 475 -53.64 -38.58 28.58
C GLN A 475 -53.70 -37.69 27.32
N VAL A 476 -53.03 -38.09 26.24
CA VAL A 476 -53.00 -37.34 25.02
C VAL A 476 -54.34 -37.47 24.29
N PRO A 477 -55.01 -36.35 23.91
CA PRO A 477 -56.27 -36.36 23.14
C PRO A 477 -56.13 -37.07 21.80
N ALA A 478 -57.20 -37.69 21.32
CA ALA A 478 -57.21 -38.46 20.10
C ALA A 478 -57.09 -37.63 18.80
N ASP A 479 -57.36 -36.32 18.89
CA ASP A 479 -57.29 -35.37 17.80
C ASP A 479 -55.86 -34.81 17.57
N TRP A 480 -54.92 -35.12 18.50
CA TRP A 480 -53.52 -34.72 18.31
C TRP A 480 -52.80 -35.67 17.36
N VAL A 481 -52.20 -35.12 16.33
CA VAL A 481 -51.48 -35.92 15.31
C VAL A 481 -50.07 -36.14 15.73
N ARG A 482 -49.65 -37.37 16.05
CA ARG A 482 -48.26 -37.71 16.37
C ARG A 482 -47.35 -37.58 15.18
N LYS A 483 -46.25 -36.82 15.30
CA LYS A 483 -45.24 -36.61 14.26
C LYS A 483 -43.91 -37.29 14.52
N GLN A 484 -43.50 -37.37 15.77
CA GLN A 484 -42.19 -37.94 16.14
C GLN A 484 -42.25 -38.65 17.50
N THR A 485 -41.59 -39.81 17.57
CA THR A 485 -41.36 -40.53 18.81
C THR A 485 -39.88 -40.42 19.19
N LEU A 486 -39.61 -39.93 20.40
CA LEU A 486 -38.28 -39.84 21.01
C LEU A 486 -38.14 -40.88 22.09
N ALA A 487 -36.92 -41.11 22.62
CA ALA A 487 -36.65 -42.05 23.68
C ALA A 487 -37.44 -41.79 24.98
N GLN A 488 -37.70 -40.50 25.32
CA GLN A 488 -38.35 -40.10 26.58
C GLN A 488 -39.62 -39.28 26.37
N ALA A 489 -40.01 -38.91 25.14
CA ALA A 489 -41.17 -38.09 24.80
C ALA A 489 -41.72 -38.38 23.44
N GLU A 490 -42.97 -37.99 23.20
CA GLU A 490 -43.55 -37.93 21.85
C GLU A 490 -43.94 -36.51 21.50
N ARG A 491 -43.92 -36.22 20.18
CA ARG A 491 -44.23 -34.90 19.63
C ARG A 491 -45.49 -34.96 18.78
N TYR A 492 -46.37 -34.03 19.09
CA TYR A 492 -47.71 -33.93 18.52
C TYR A 492 -47.94 -32.59 17.89
N ILE A 493 -48.86 -32.54 16.88
CA ILE A 493 -49.32 -31.30 16.25
C ILE A 493 -50.85 -31.27 16.33
N THR A 494 -51.43 -30.11 16.66
CA THR A 494 -52.85 -29.83 16.57
C THR A 494 -53.12 -28.95 15.33
N GLN A 495 -54.37 -28.98 14.84
CA GLN A 495 -54.78 -28.16 13.69
C GLN A 495 -54.60 -26.65 14.02
N GLU A 496 -54.97 -26.24 15.22
CA GLU A 496 -54.83 -24.87 15.69
C GLU A 496 -53.38 -24.43 15.73
N LEU A 497 -52.48 -25.29 16.20
CA LEU A 497 -51.07 -25.02 16.27
C LEU A 497 -50.48 -24.84 14.86
N LYS A 498 -50.96 -25.58 13.88
CA LYS A 498 -50.52 -25.47 12.49
C LYS A 498 -51.02 -24.20 11.79
N GLU A 499 -52.25 -23.79 12.01
CA GLU A 499 -52.80 -22.55 11.47
C GLU A 499 -52.09 -21.32 12.05
N TYR A 500 -51.72 -21.41 13.34
CA TYR A 500 -50.95 -20.36 14.00
C TYR A 500 -49.53 -20.30 13.52
N GLU A 501 -48.90 -21.43 13.28
CA GLU A 501 -47.58 -21.58 12.68
C GLU A 501 -47.51 -20.85 11.33
N GLU A 502 -48.45 -21.10 10.44
CA GLU A 502 -48.53 -20.47 9.14
C GLU A 502 -48.60 -18.92 9.26
N LYS A 503 -49.32 -18.41 10.26
CA LYS A 503 -49.40 -16.95 10.54
C LYS A 503 -48.09 -16.40 11.08
N ILE A 504 -47.44 -17.07 12.03
CA ILE A 504 -46.21 -16.60 12.65
C ILE A 504 -45.05 -16.63 11.66
N LEU A 505 -44.82 -17.78 11.00
CA LEU A 505 -43.75 -17.94 10.01
C LEU A 505 -43.94 -16.98 8.83
N GLY A 506 -45.18 -16.81 8.33
CA GLY A 506 -45.48 -15.84 7.30
C GLY A 506 -45.26 -14.38 7.72
N ALA A 507 -45.44 -14.06 9.01
CA ALA A 507 -45.12 -12.75 9.55
C ALA A 507 -43.60 -12.55 9.71
N GLU A 508 -42.86 -13.54 10.20
CA GLU A 508 -41.37 -13.46 10.35
C GLU A 508 -40.67 -13.29 8.99
N ASP A 509 -41.06 -14.07 7.96
CA ASP A 509 -40.51 -13.92 6.60
C ASP A 509 -40.81 -12.52 6.02
N LYS A 510 -42.04 -12.00 6.23
CA LYS A 510 -42.40 -10.64 5.80
C LYS A 510 -41.64 -9.56 6.56
N ILE A 511 -41.42 -9.70 7.86
CA ILE A 511 -40.60 -8.77 8.66
C ILE A 511 -39.20 -8.69 8.06
N LEU A 512 -38.55 -9.82 7.82
CA LEU A 512 -37.18 -9.85 7.25
C LEU A 512 -37.12 -9.20 5.87
N ALA A 513 -38.11 -9.48 5.01
CA ALA A 513 -38.19 -8.89 3.67
C ALA A 513 -38.39 -7.37 3.74
N LEU A 514 -39.31 -6.90 4.59
CA LEU A 514 -39.60 -5.46 4.73
C LEU A 514 -38.44 -4.72 5.40
N GLU A 515 -37.78 -5.29 6.41
CA GLU A 515 -36.56 -4.70 6.99
C GLU A 515 -35.43 -4.58 5.96
N ALA A 516 -35.24 -5.58 5.09
CA ALA A 516 -34.26 -5.53 4.01
C ALA A 516 -34.59 -4.45 2.98
N GLU A 517 -35.87 -4.26 2.65
CA GLU A 517 -36.31 -3.20 1.74
C GLU A 517 -36.11 -1.80 2.35
N LEU A 518 -36.52 -1.59 3.60
CA LEU A 518 -36.33 -0.32 4.30
C LEU A 518 -34.85 0.01 4.48
N TYR A 519 -34.02 -1.00 4.73
CA TYR A 519 -32.57 -0.83 4.77
C TYR A 519 -32.00 -0.43 3.41
N ALA A 520 -32.42 -1.07 2.32
CA ALA A 520 -32.01 -0.68 0.96
C ALA A 520 -32.43 0.74 0.60
N GLN A 521 -33.63 1.17 1.01
CA GLN A 521 -34.07 2.57 0.83
C GLN A 521 -33.17 3.53 1.61
N LEU A 522 -32.76 3.19 2.83
CA LEU A 522 -31.81 3.98 3.62
C LEU A 522 -30.45 4.06 2.90
N LEU A 523 -29.93 2.95 2.37
CA LEU A 523 -28.67 2.93 1.63
C LEU A 523 -28.71 3.84 0.40
N ASN A 524 -29.79 3.81 -0.36
CA ASN A 524 -29.99 4.69 -1.51
C ASN A 524 -29.99 6.16 -1.10
N TYR A 525 -30.61 6.49 0.04
CA TYR A 525 -30.60 7.84 0.58
C TYR A 525 -29.19 8.27 1.00
N VAL A 526 -28.45 7.44 1.73
CA VAL A 526 -27.04 7.70 2.10
C VAL A 526 -26.18 7.85 0.84
N GLY A 527 -26.45 7.06 -0.20
CA GLY A 527 -25.76 7.10 -1.48
C GLY A 527 -25.82 8.47 -2.19
N SER A 528 -26.85 9.27 -1.94
CA SER A 528 -26.93 10.64 -2.48
C SER A 528 -25.95 11.64 -1.82
N TYR A 529 -25.32 11.25 -0.71
CA TYR A 529 -24.35 12.07 0.04
C TYR A 529 -22.89 11.61 -0.12
N ILE A 530 -22.57 10.72 -1.08
CA ILE A 530 -21.20 10.18 -1.28
C ILE A 530 -20.17 11.31 -1.44
N ALA A 531 -20.42 12.30 -2.31
CA ALA A 531 -19.46 13.36 -2.58
C ALA A 531 -19.11 14.20 -1.33
N PRO A 532 -20.09 14.77 -0.58
CA PRO A 532 -19.76 15.50 0.65
C PRO A 532 -19.13 14.62 1.73
N LEU A 533 -19.48 13.33 1.84
CA LEU A 533 -18.84 12.41 2.78
C LEU A 533 -17.38 12.13 2.43
N GLN A 534 -17.04 12.07 1.14
CA GLN A 534 -15.65 11.95 0.69
C GLN A 534 -14.84 13.23 0.96
N GLU A 535 -15.44 14.41 0.85
CA GLU A 535 -14.83 15.69 1.23
C GLU A 535 -14.55 15.74 2.73
N ASP A 536 -15.49 15.30 3.56
CA ASP A 536 -15.33 15.18 5.00
C ASP A 536 -14.18 14.22 5.36
N ALA A 537 -14.16 13.04 4.76
CA ALA A 537 -13.09 12.05 4.97
C ALA A 537 -11.70 12.62 4.63
N ALA A 538 -11.58 13.33 3.50
CA ALA A 538 -10.32 13.97 3.10
C ALA A 538 -9.90 15.12 4.03
N ALA A 539 -10.84 15.91 4.53
CA ALA A 539 -10.56 16.99 5.48
C ALA A 539 -10.16 16.44 6.86
N LEU A 540 -10.90 15.43 7.35
CA LEU A 540 -10.61 14.75 8.63
C LEU A 540 -9.29 13.99 8.57
N SER A 541 -8.94 13.32 7.47
CA SER A 541 -7.63 12.69 7.27
C SER A 541 -6.49 13.71 7.35
N THR A 542 -6.70 14.91 6.79
CA THR A 542 -5.71 16.00 6.86
C THR A 542 -5.54 16.48 8.30
N LEU A 543 -6.65 16.67 9.02
CA LEU A 543 -6.62 17.08 10.43
C LEU A 543 -5.91 16.03 11.30
N ASP A 544 -6.18 14.75 11.07
CA ASP A 544 -5.56 13.62 11.76
C ASP A 544 -4.05 13.53 11.50
N CYS A 545 -3.60 13.74 10.25
CA CYS A 545 -2.17 13.81 9.94
C CYS A 545 -1.47 14.95 10.68
N LEU A 546 -2.08 16.15 10.73
CA LEU A 546 -1.51 17.30 11.44
C LEU A 546 -1.42 17.06 12.94
N GLN A 547 -2.47 16.46 13.53
CA GLN A 547 -2.49 16.04 14.93
C GLN A 547 -1.40 14.99 15.20
N GLY A 548 -1.29 13.95 14.34
CA GLY A 548 -0.30 12.91 14.49
C GLY A 548 1.14 13.44 14.44
N LEU A 549 1.45 14.35 13.50
CA LEU A 549 2.76 15.00 13.41
C LEU A 549 3.04 15.89 14.64
N ALA A 550 2.03 16.58 15.17
CA ALA A 550 2.17 17.39 16.39
C ALA A 550 2.40 16.50 17.62
N ALA A 551 1.75 15.35 17.71
CA ALA A 551 1.95 14.37 18.78
C ALA A 551 3.40 13.86 18.80
N VAL A 552 3.94 13.45 17.63
CA VAL A 552 5.35 13.04 17.49
C VAL A 552 6.29 14.17 17.91
N ALA A 553 6.05 15.38 17.43
CA ALA A 553 6.90 16.51 17.71
C ALA A 553 6.94 16.84 19.21
N ARG A 554 5.81 16.72 19.91
CA ARG A 554 5.72 16.88 21.37
C ARG A 554 6.45 15.76 22.12
N GLU A 555 6.19 14.50 21.74
CA GLU A 555 6.82 13.35 22.37
C GLU A 555 8.35 13.35 22.23
N ARG A 556 8.84 13.75 21.05
CA ARG A 556 10.25 13.64 20.63
C ARG A 556 11.00 14.97 20.67
N ARG A 557 10.39 16.05 21.15
CA ARG A 557 10.99 17.41 21.20
C ARG A 557 11.50 17.85 19.82
N TYR A 558 10.66 17.70 18.80
CA TYR A 558 10.95 18.21 17.47
C TYR A 558 10.65 19.72 17.41
N VAL A 559 11.39 20.43 16.58
CA VAL A 559 11.25 21.88 16.43
C VAL A 559 10.70 22.23 15.04
N ARG A 560 10.05 23.38 14.95
CA ARG A 560 9.58 23.91 13.67
C ARG A 560 10.77 24.34 12.82
N PRO A 561 11.04 23.75 11.63
CA PRO A 561 12.09 24.21 10.74
C PRO A 561 11.63 25.46 9.97
N ALA A 562 12.56 26.38 9.66
CA ALA A 562 12.35 27.39 8.63
C ALA A 562 12.55 26.74 7.25
N VAL A 563 11.58 26.93 6.34
CA VAL A 563 11.68 26.44 4.97
C VAL A 563 11.58 27.61 4.01
N ASP A 564 12.54 27.73 3.10
CA ASP A 564 12.65 28.85 2.17
C ASP A 564 13.11 28.41 0.76
N GLU A 565 13.22 29.36 -0.17
CA GLU A 565 13.70 29.14 -1.54
C GLU A 565 15.23 29.21 -1.67
N SER A 566 15.98 29.31 -0.55
CA SER A 566 17.44 29.32 -0.57
C SER A 566 18.01 27.98 -1.07
N LEU A 567 19.31 27.96 -1.30
CA LEU A 567 20.07 26.74 -1.63
C LEU A 567 20.87 26.23 -0.42
N ALA A 568 20.50 26.64 0.79
CA ALA A 568 21.19 26.25 2.02
C ALA A 568 20.39 25.19 2.79
N ILE A 569 21.09 24.28 3.44
CA ILE A 569 20.58 23.38 4.47
C ILE A 569 21.44 23.61 5.69
N ASP A 570 20.88 24.15 6.76
CA ASP A 570 21.56 24.37 8.04
C ASP A 570 20.76 23.67 9.15
N ILE A 571 21.31 22.59 9.68
CA ILE A 571 20.71 21.77 10.73
C ILE A 571 21.63 21.86 11.95
N ARG A 572 21.08 22.28 13.09
CA ARG A 572 21.80 22.36 14.36
C ARG A 572 21.32 21.30 15.31
N GLN A 573 22.26 20.55 15.88
CA GLN A 573 22.01 19.42 16.78
C GLN A 573 20.94 18.46 16.23
N GLY A 574 21.09 18.09 14.93
CA GLY A 574 20.21 17.15 14.27
C GLY A 574 20.32 15.75 14.87
N ARG A 575 19.21 15.04 14.99
CA ARG A 575 19.09 13.66 15.47
C ARG A 575 18.46 12.79 14.41
N HIS A 576 18.78 11.49 14.42
CA HIS A 576 18.19 10.56 13.47
C HIS A 576 16.80 10.08 13.96
N PRO A 577 15.70 10.40 13.28
CA PRO A 577 14.35 10.19 13.80
C PRO A 577 14.02 8.72 14.11
N VAL A 578 14.60 7.77 13.39
CA VAL A 578 14.36 6.34 13.61
C VAL A 578 15.32 5.79 14.68
N ILE A 579 16.62 6.06 14.57
CA ILE A 579 17.62 5.50 15.50
C ILE A 579 17.36 5.97 16.92
N GLU A 580 17.05 7.26 17.13
CA GLU A 580 16.78 7.77 18.47
C GLU A 580 15.62 7.06 19.17
N THR A 581 14.68 6.49 18.43
CA THR A 581 13.53 5.76 18.98
C THR A 581 13.84 4.32 19.34
N LEU A 582 14.89 3.76 18.76
CA LEU A 582 15.31 2.37 18.97
C LEU A 582 16.43 2.25 20.01
N MET A 583 16.95 3.38 20.51
CA MET A 583 18.02 3.37 21.51
C MET A 583 17.49 2.84 22.84
N PRO A 584 18.33 2.12 23.61
CA PRO A 584 18.00 1.67 24.94
C PRO A 584 17.65 2.84 25.88
N ILE A 585 16.78 2.58 26.84
CA ILE A 585 16.39 3.57 27.84
C ILE A 585 17.64 4.05 28.60
N GLY A 586 17.87 5.37 28.61
CA GLY A 586 19.02 6.00 29.28
C GLY A 586 20.21 6.29 28.36
N GLU A 587 20.16 5.86 27.10
CA GLU A 587 21.12 6.28 26.07
C GLU A 587 20.53 7.41 25.21
N GLU A 588 21.33 8.46 24.97
CA GLU A 588 20.92 9.57 24.10
C GLU A 588 21.63 9.50 22.75
N TYR A 589 20.91 9.87 21.68
CA TYR A 589 21.50 10.01 20.36
C TYR A 589 22.46 11.18 20.32
N VAL A 590 23.67 10.98 19.78
CA VAL A 590 24.66 12.07 19.66
C VAL A 590 24.26 12.98 18.49
N ALA A 591 23.70 14.12 18.82
CA ALA A 591 23.25 15.10 17.85
C ALA A 591 24.42 15.77 17.11
N ASN A 592 24.22 16.11 15.83
CA ASN A 592 25.25 16.67 14.97
C ASN A 592 24.74 17.88 14.17
N ASP A 593 25.67 18.82 13.91
CA ASP A 593 25.45 19.98 13.05
C ASP A 593 25.81 19.62 11.61
N VAL A 594 24.96 20.00 10.65
CA VAL A 594 25.24 19.85 9.23
C VAL A 594 24.83 21.13 8.51
N MET A 595 25.81 21.75 7.82
CA MET A 595 25.56 22.91 6.98
C MET A 595 25.99 22.61 5.54
N LEU A 596 25.10 22.79 4.58
CA LEU A 596 25.37 22.67 3.15
C LEU A 596 24.86 23.91 2.42
N ASN A 597 25.67 24.44 1.49
CA ASN A 597 25.26 25.54 0.62
C ASN A 597 26.01 25.43 -0.72
N THR A 598 25.59 26.17 -1.73
CA THR A 598 26.21 26.11 -3.06
C THR A 598 27.39 27.08 -3.23
N THR A 599 27.77 27.83 -2.20
CA THR A 599 28.80 28.89 -2.27
C THR A 599 30.12 28.54 -1.58
N THR A 600 30.06 28.00 -0.38
CA THR A 600 31.25 27.76 0.47
C THR A 600 31.43 26.30 0.87
N GLN A 601 30.34 25.56 1.03
CA GLN A 601 30.33 24.16 1.51
C GLN A 601 29.26 23.36 0.76
N GLN A 602 29.52 23.10 -0.54
CA GLN A 602 28.63 22.38 -1.41
C GLN A 602 28.72 20.86 -1.16
N ILE A 603 29.95 20.37 -1.00
CA ILE A 603 30.25 18.96 -0.81
C ILE A 603 30.98 18.78 0.50
N ILE A 604 30.46 17.93 1.37
CA ILE A 604 31.12 17.50 2.59
C ILE A 604 31.64 16.07 2.38
N ILE A 605 32.94 15.87 2.42
CA ILE A 605 33.58 14.56 2.48
C ILE A 605 33.64 14.15 3.93
N VAL A 606 32.96 13.07 4.29
CA VAL A 606 32.90 12.54 5.66
C VAL A 606 33.77 11.31 5.78
N THR A 607 34.89 11.43 6.50
CA THR A 607 35.79 10.34 6.79
C THR A 607 35.59 9.80 8.22
N GLY A 608 36.17 8.67 8.53
CA GLY A 608 36.14 8.05 9.85
C GLY A 608 35.93 6.52 9.78
N PRO A 609 36.10 5.82 10.92
CA PRO A 609 36.01 4.38 10.96
C PRO A 609 34.60 3.87 10.70
N ASN A 610 34.52 2.56 10.37
CA ASN A 610 33.22 1.86 10.35
C ASN A 610 32.61 1.87 11.77
N MET A 611 31.32 1.86 11.88
CA MET A 611 30.53 1.97 13.13
C MET A 611 30.60 3.35 13.81
N ALA A 612 31.35 4.33 13.27
CA ALA A 612 31.38 5.70 13.82
C ALA A 612 30.06 6.49 13.61
N GLY A 613 29.19 6.02 12.71
CA GLY A 613 27.89 6.66 12.47
C GLY A 613 27.83 7.52 11.20
N LYS A 614 28.77 7.38 10.24
CA LYS A 614 28.77 8.11 8.95
C LYS A 614 27.44 7.94 8.20
N SER A 615 27.02 6.71 7.96
CA SER A 615 25.77 6.39 7.26
C SER A 615 24.54 6.93 7.99
N ALA A 616 24.52 6.89 9.32
CA ALA A 616 23.45 7.44 10.13
C ALA A 616 23.34 8.96 9.98
N LEU A 617 24.49 9.67 9.93
CA LEU A 617 24.54 11.12 9.70
C LEU A 617 23.99 11.51 8.32
N LEU A 618 24.36 10.78 7.26
CA LEU A 618 23.87 11.02 5.92
C LEU A 618 22.34 10.84 5.87
N ARG A 619 21.84 9.69 6.34
CA ARG A 619 20.40 9.41 6.40
C ARG A 619 19.64 10.41 7.26
N GLN A 620 20.18 10.80 8.43
CA GLN A 620 19.63 11.85 9.29
C GLN A 620 19.38 13.14 8.53
N THR A 621 20.35 13.61 7.76
CA THR A 621 20.24 14.87 6.99
C THR A 621 19.12 14.78 5.95
N ALA A 622 19.04 13.68 5.22
CA ALA A 622 17.96 13.47 4.25
C ALA A 622 16.58 13.35 4.92
N LEU A 623 16.48 12.63 6.04
CA LEU A 623 15.22 12.44 6.75
C LEU A 623 14.71 13.75 7.39
N ILE A 624 15.60 14.57 7.94
CA ILE A 624 15.26 15.90 8.45
C ILE A 624 14.76 16.80 7.31
N THR A 625 15.44 16.81 6.17
CA THR A 625 15.03 17.59 4.98
C THR A 625 13.67 17.11 4.47
N LEU A 626 13.44 15.79 4.42
CA LEU A 626 12.18 15.19 4.00
C LEU A 626 11.03 15.54 4.95
N LEU A 627 11.24 15.42 6.27
CA LEU A 627 10.26 15.81 7.29
C LEU A 627 9.89 17.29 7.19
N ALA A 628 10.89 18.18 7.01
CA ALA A 628 10.64 19.61 6.80
C ALA A 628 9.74 19.86 5.59
N GLN A 629 10.02 19.21 4.46
CA GLN A 629 9.23 19.36 3.22
C GLN A 629 7.90 18.59 3.24
N MET A 630 7.70 17.68 4.17
CA MET A 630 6.38 17.15 4.48
C MET A 630 5.48 18.18 5.18
N GLY A 631 6.07 19.23 5.75
CA GLY A 631 5.39 20.17 6.64
C GLY A 631 5.37 19.72 8.10
N SER A 632 6.22 18.76 8.48
CA SER A 632 6.44 18.31 9.84
C SER A 632 7.46 19.18 10.58
N PHE A 633 7.48 19.08 11.90
CA PHE A 633 8.59 19.48 12.74
C PHE A 633 9.72 18.44 12.64
N VAL A 634 10.94 18.83 13.01
CA VAL A 634 12.15 18.03 12.78
C VAL A 634 12.95 17.79 14.05
N PRO A 635 13.66 16.64 14.15
CA PRO A 635 14.53 16.30 15.29
C PRO A 635 15.83 17.10 15.26
N ALA A 636 15.79 18.35 15.67
CA ALA A 636 16.92 19.25 15.75
C ALA A 636 16.68 20.31 16.83
N ASP A 637 17.71 21.10 17.19
CA ASP A 637 17.50 22.30 18.01
C ASP A 637 17.05 23.50 17.15
N SER A 638 17.52 23.56 15.89
CA SER A 638 17.02 24.46 14.87
C SER A 638 17.37 23.92 13.48
N ALA A 639 16.55 24.23 12.49
CA ALA A 639 16.83 23.89 11.10
C ALA A 639 16.33 24.98 10.15
N THR A 640 17.14 25.31 9.15
CA THR A 640 16.75 26.12 7.99
C THR A 640 16.99 25.26 6.74
N ILE A 641 15.92 24.99 6.00
CA ILE A 641 15.95 24.09 4.86
C ILE A 641 15.54 24.86 3.59
N GLY A 642 16.53 25.15 2.75
CA GLY A 642 16.27 25.58 1.37
C GLY A 642 15.70 24.40 0.58
N VAL A 643 14.50 24.58 0.01
CA VAL A 643 13.74 23.54 -0.67
C VAL A 643 14.61 22.72 -1.61
N VAL A 644 14.51 21.39 -1.52
CA VAL A 644 15.10 20.44 -2.46
C VAL A 644 14.03 19.94 -3.43
N ASP A 645 14.45 19.70 -4.68
CA ASP A 645 13.57 19.11 -5.70
C ASP A 645 13.77 17.61 -5.87
N LYS A 646 14.95 17.09 -5.46
CA LYS A 646 15.33 15.69 -5.54
C LYS A 646 16.21 15.31 -4.35
N ILE A 647 15.98 14.13 -3.81
CA ILE A 647 16.88 13.50 -2.84
C ILE A 647 17.35 12.19 -3.45
N PHE A 648 18.66 12.03 -3.55
CA PHE A 648 19.30 10.81 -4.05
C PHE A 648 20.17 10.19 -2.99
N THR A 649 20.09 8.89 -2.84
CA THR A 649 20.91 8.14 -1.92
C THR A 649 21.56 6.95 -2.59
N ARG A 650 22.84 6.78 -2.36
CA ARG A 650 23.58 5.56 -2.61
C ARG A 650 24.20 5.12 -1.29
N VAL A 651 23.52 4.19 -0.61
CA VAL A 651 23.89 3.73 0.75
C VAL A 651 23.88 2.20 0.80
N GLY A 652 25.00 1.61 1.22
CA GLY A 652 25.14 0.16 1.44
C GLY A 652 25.25 -0.69 0.16
N ALA A 653 25.70 -1.92 0.30
CA ALA A 653 25.69 -2.94 -0.76
C ALA A 653 24.36 -3.72 -0.67
N SER A 654 23.56 -3.67 -1.70
CA SER A 654 22.42 -4.57 -1.85
C SER A 654 22.79 -5.64 -2.89
N ASP A 655 22.97 -6.87 -2.43
CA ASP A 655 23.16 -8.00 -3.32
C ASP A 655 21.84 -8.32 -4.01
N ASN A 656 21.78 -8.12 -5.32
CA ASN A 656 20.65 -8.56 -6.12
C ASN A 656 20.99 -9.88 -6.81
N ILE A 657 21.16 -10.93 -6.00
CA ILE A 657 21.53 -12.28 -6.45
C ILE A 657 20.52 -12.82 -7.48
N SER A 658 19.26 -12.36 -7.40
CA SER A 658 18.19 -12.86 -8.28
C SER A 658 18.32 -12.43 -9.75
N LEU A 659 19.06 -11.35 -10.05
CA LEU A 659 19.30 -10.88 -11.41
C LEU A 659 20.70 -11.21 -11.94
N GLY A 660 21.57 -11.84 -11.13
CA GLY A 660 22.94 -12.17 -11.51
C GLY A 660 23.84 -10.95 -11.75
N GLU A 661 23.44 -9.76 -11.29
CA GLU A 661 24.24 -8.54 -11.42
C GLU A 661 25.30 -8.49 -10.32
N SER A 662 26.53 -8.08 -10.68
CA SER A 662 27.59 -7.80 -9.73
C SER A 662 27.19 -6.62 -8.84
N THR A 663 27.50 -6.70 -7.52
CA THR A 663 27.27 -5.60 -6.55
C THR A 663 27.85 -4.27 -7.03
N PHE A 664 29.01 -4.30 -7.69
CA PHE A 664 29.64 -3.13 -8.29
C PHE A 664 28.83 -2.56 -9.46
N MET A 665 28.23 -3.41 -10.31
CA MET A 665 27.39 -2.96 -11.40
C MET A 665 26.12 -2.27 -10.91
N VAL A 666 25.48 -2.82 -9.89
CA VAL A 666 24.31 -2.18 -9.25
C VAL A 666 24.71 -0.81 -8.69
N GLU A 667 25.86 -0.74 -8.03
CA GLU A 667 26.42 0.50 -7.50
C GLU A 667 26.67 1.55 -8.60
N MET A 668 27.24 1.16 -9.73
CA MET A 668 27.49 2.07 -10.85
C MET A 668 26.19 2.51 -11.53
N ASN A 669 25.19 1.64 -11.64
CA ASN A 669 23.87 1.99 -12.16
C ASN A 669 23.16 3.02 -11.28
N GLU A 670 23.22 2.86 -9.96
CA GLU A 670 22.68 3.84 -9.01
C GLU A 670 23.41 5.19 -9.14
N ALA A 671 24.75 5.17 -9.18
CA ALA A 671 25.55 6.38 -9.34
C ALA A 671 25.29 7.07 -10.70
N ALA A 672 25.19 6.33 -11.79
CA ALA A 672 24.87 6.85 -13.11
C ALA A 672 23.47 7.49 -13.14
N ASN A 673 22.47 6.87 -12.52
CA ASN A 673 21.14 7.46 -12.38
C ASN A 673 21.19 8.81 -11.65
N ILE A 674 21.95 8.90 -10.57
CA ILE A 674 22.15 10.15 -9.83
C ILE A 674 22.80 11.20 -10.73
N MET A 675 23.94 10.88 -11.38
CA MET A 675 24.71 11.82 -12.19
C MET A 675 23.90 12.40 -13.36
N ASN A 676 23.08 11.57 -13.99
CA ASN A 676 22.25 11.99 -15.14
C ASN A 676 21.02 12.82 -14.73
N ASN A 677 20.63 12.82 -13.46
CA ASN A 677 19.41 13.47 -12.97
C ASN A 677 19.67 14.64 -12.00
N LEU A 678 20.90 15.10 -11.86
CA LEU A 678 21.24 16.21 -10.96
C LEU A 678 20.50 17.51 -11.32
N SER A 679 20.18 18.29 -10.32
CA SER A 679 19.72 19.68 -10.40
C SER A 679 20.43 20.55 -9.37
N GLU A 680 20.30 21.85 -9.49
CA GLU A 680 20.87 22.81 -8.53
C GLU A 680 20.30 22.61 -7.11
N ARG A 681 19.04 22.14 -7.01
CA ARG A 681 18.33 21.90 -5.74
C ARG A 681 18.43 20.46 -5.24
N SER A 682 19.19 19.61 -5.89
CA SER A 682 19.35 18.21 -5.45
C SER A 682 20.13 18.11 -4.14
N LEU A 683 19.72 17.17 -3.28
CA LEU A 683 20.48 16.65 -2.15
C LEU A 683 20.96 15.24 -2.48
N VAL A 684 22.26 15.02 -2.44
CA VAL A 684 22.90 13.76 -2.82
C VAL A 684 23.67 13.16 -1.64
N LEU A 685 23.48 11.89 -1.40
CA LEU A 685 24.13 11.13 -0.32
C LEU A 685 24.86 9.93 -0.91
N PHE A 686 26.20 9.94 -0.84
CA PHE A 686 27.04 8.81 -1.20
C PHE A 686 27.65 8.19 0.05
N ASP A 687 27.45 6.91 0.22
CA ASP A 687 28.05 6.14 1.32
C ASP A 687 28.89 5.01 0.75
N GLU A 688 30.23 5.16 0.94
CA GLU A 688 31.22 4.16 0.58
C GLU A 688 31.23 3.74 -0.90
N LEU A 689 31.08 4.72 -1.80
CA LEU A 689 31.10 4.46 -3.25
C LEU A 689 32.51 3.97 -3.71
N GLY A 690 32.55 2.97 -4.59
CA GLY A 690 33.76 2.41 -5.19
C GLY A 690 34.35 1.19 -4.47
N ARG A 691 33.65 0.64 -3.46
CA ARG A 691 34.13 -0.55 -2.72
C ARG A 691 34.10 -1.86 -3.50
N GLY A 692 33.27 -1.96 -4.52
CA GLY A 692 33.06 -3.19 -5.28
C GLY A 692 34.15 -3.53 -6.31
N THR A 693 35.20 -2.71 -6.41
CA THR A 693 36.30 -2.87 -7.38
C THR A 693 37.68 -2.71 -6.73
N SER A 694 38.75 -2.62 -7.55
CA SER A 694 40.10 -2.38 -7.04
C SER A 694 40.18 -1.01 -6.36
N THR A 695 41.05 -0.86 -5.34
CA THR A 695 41.16 0.37 -4.56
C THR A 695 41.41 1.61 -5.42
N TYR A 696 42.32 1.51 -6.39
CA TYR A 696 42.64 2.63 -7.27
C TYR A 696 41.53 3.00 -8.24
N ASP A 697 40.80 2.02 -8.79
CA ASP A 697 39.63 2.27 -9.63
C ASP A 697 38.52 2.94 -8.81
N GLY A 698 38.27 2.44 -7.58
CA GLY A 698 37.28 2.98 -6.67
C GLY A 698 37.58 4.44 -6.29
N ILE A 699 38.83 4.74 -5.93
CA ILE A 699 39.28 6.12 -5.63
C ILE A 699 39.09 7.02 -6.87
N SER A 700 39.51 6.55 -8.05
CA SER A 700 39.43 7.33 -9.29
C SER A 700 37.99 7.68 -9.66
N ILE A 701 37.08 6.72 -9.54
CA ILE A 701 35.64 6.94 -9.78
C ILE A 701 35.06 7.92 -8.75
N ALA A 702 35.33 7.70 -7.47
CA ALA A 702 34.85 8.58 -6.41
C ALA A 702 35.35 10.02 -6.57
N TRP A 703 36.62 10.18 -6.90
CA TRP A 703 37.23 11.50 -7.19
C TRP A 703 36.53 12.19 -8.38
N ALA A 704 36.43 11.51 -9.52
CA ALA A 704 35.81 12.05 -10.70
C ALA A 704 34.33 12.46 -10.48
N ILE A 705 33.58 11.71 -9.67
CA ILE A 705 32.20 12.04 -9.32
C ILE A 705 32.13 13.30 -8.48
N VAL A 706 32.98 13.44 -7.45
CA VAL A 706 33.01 14.66 -6.62
C VAL A 706 33.43 15.87 -7.45
N GLU A 707 34.44 15.74 -8.30
CA GLU A 707 34.87 16.77 -9.24
C GLU A 707 33.76 17.16 -10.21
N TYR A 708 33.09 16.19 -10.81
CA TYR A 708 31.96 16.44 -11.70
C TYR A 708 30.82 17.21 -11.02
N ILE A 709 30.45 16.85 -9.80
CA ILE A 709 29.39 17.55 -9.04
C ILE A 709 29.83 18.97 -8.70
N HIS A 710 31.10 19.17 -8.35
CA HIS A 710 31.64 20.50 -8.04
C HIS A 710 31.69 21.39 -9.27
N GLU A 711 32.21 20.91 -10.39
CA GLU A 711 32.44 21.68 -11.61
C GLU A 711 31.19 21.80 -12.52
N ASN A 712 30.14 21.04 -12.28
CA ASN A 712 28.95 21.04 -13.13
C ASN A 712 28.26 22.42 -13.13
N PRO A 713 28.27 23.17 -14.27
CA PRO A 713 27.77 24.54 -14.28
C PRO A 713 26.25 24.64 -14.15
N ARG A 714 25.51 23.50 -14.31
CA ARG A 714 24.05 23.46 -14.27
C ARG A 714 23.49 22.92 -12.97
N ALA A 715 24.30 22.26 -12.16
CA ALA A 715 23.81 21.54 -10.99
C ALA A 715 24.87 21.48 -9.88
N HIS A 716 24.98 22.54 -9.09
CA HIS A 716 25.80 22.55 -7.87
C HIS A 716 25.05 21.80 -6.75
N ALA A 717 24.81 20.49 -6.92
CA ALA A 717 24.07 19.68 -5.96
C ALA A 717 24.74 19.65 -4.58
N ARG A 718 23.96 19.82 -3.52
CA ARG A 718 24.43 19.70 -2.13
C ARG A 718 24.71 18.24 -1.84
N THR A 719 25.94 17.92 -1.42
CA THR A 719 26.37 16.51 -1.37
C THR A 719 27.03 16.19 -0.04
N LEU A 720 26.64 15.07 0.56
CA LEU A 720 27.35 14.38 1.63
C LEU A 720 28.00 13.12 1.05
N PHE A 721 29.29 13.00 1.16
CA PHE A 721 30.07 11.91 0.61
C PHE A 721 30.84 11.20 1.73
N ALA A 722 30.31 10.10 2.26
CA ALA A 722 31.02 9.28 3.25
C ALA A 722 31.94 8.28 2.55
N THR A 723 33.19 8.24 2.99
CA THR A 723 34.21 7.39 2.37
C THR A 723 35.25 6.89 3.37
N HIS A 724 35.97 5.84 2.97
CA HIS A 724 37.20 5.37 3.61
C HIS A 724 38.46 5.78 2.86
N TYR A 725 38.30 6.40 1.68
CA TYR A 725 39.44 6.86 0.88
C TYR A 725 39.99 8.17 1.44
N HIS A 726 41.11 8.08 2.14
CA HIS A 726 41.75 9.25 2.74
C HIS A 726 42.32 10.20 1.69
N GLU A 727 42.60 9.67 0.50
CA GLU A 727 43.08 10.43 -0.65
C GLU A 727 42.10 11.53 -1.07
N LEU A 728 40.79 11.33 -0.88
CA LEU A 728 39.80 12.35 -1.17
C LEU A 728 39.91 13.58 -0.28
N ASN A 729 40.63 13.52 0.84
CA ASN A 729 40.88 14.68 1.69
C ASN A 729 41.67 15.79 0.97
N GLU A 730 42.46 15.43 -0.04
CA GLU A 730 43.21 16.43 -0.83
C GLU A 730 42.28 17.31 -1.68
N MET A 731 41.05 16.89 -1.93
CA MET A 731 40.09 17.62 -2.75
C MET A 731 39.70 18.97 -2.12
N GLU A 732 39.76 19.15 -0.80
CA GLU A 732 39.50 20.43 -0.12
C GLU A 732 40.51 21.50 -0.53
N ARG A 733 41.75 21.09 -0.85
CA ARG A 733 42.81 22.03 -1.29
C ARG A 733 42.63 22.46 -2.75
N LEU A 734 42.01 21.55 -3.56
CA LEU A 734 41.85 21.77 -5.01
C LEU A 734 40.53 22.46 -5.31
N PHE A 735 39.47 22.17 -4.55
CA PHE A 735 38.11 22.61 -4.83
C PHE A 735 37.53 23.44 -3.68
N PRO A 736 37.29 24.74 -3.87
CA PRO A 736 36.96 25.65 -2.77
C PRO A 736 35.65 25.36 -2.04
N ARG A 737 34.66 24.69 -2.72
CA ARG A 737 33.38 24.35 -2.14
C ARG A 737 33.32 22.90 -1.59
N VAL A 738 34.42 22.16 -1.61
CA VAL A 738 34.58 20.86 -0.94
C VAL A 738 35.19 21.12 0.46
N LYS A 739 34.60 20.45 1.47
CA LYS A 739 35.07 20.51 2.86
C LYS A 739 35.19 19.12 3.44
N ASN A 740 36.27 18.89 4.17
CA ASN A 740 36.53 17.63 4.87
C ASN A 740 35.97 17.70 6.29
N TRP A 741 35.31 16.68 6.66
CA TRP A 741 34.82 16.44 8.02
C TRP A 741 35.08 15.00 8.42
N ASN A 742 35.21 14.74 9.71
CA ASN A 742 35.38 13.41 10.25
C ASN A 742 34.41 13.15 11.40
N VAL A 743 34.02 11.89 11.55
CA VAL A 743 33.27 11.46 12.73
C VAL A 743 34.27 11.03 13.78
N SER A 744 34.31 11.79 14.87
CA SER A 744 35.36 11.69 15.86
C SER A 744 35.32 10.39 16.66
N VAL A 745 36.51 9.88 16.92
CA VAL A 745 36.79 8.77 17.81
C VAL A 745 37.87 9.16 18.79
N ARG A 746 37.86 8.63 20.00
CA ARG A 746 38.91 8.83 20.99
C ARG A 746 39.50 7.48 21.38
N GLU A 747 40.81 7.42 21.38
CA GLU A 747 41.52 6.28 21.94
C GLU A 747 41.78 6.50 23.44
N VAL A 748 41.25 5.63 24.27
CA VAL A 748 41.43 5.65 25.74
C VAL A 748 41.87 4.26 26.17
N ASN A 749 43.06 4.17 26.77
CA ASN A 749 43.63 2.92 27.26
C ASN A 749 43.64 1.80 26.19
N ASN A 750 44.06 2.13 24.97
CA ASN A 750 44.13 1.21 23.83
C ASN A 750 42.74 0.65 23.41
N ARG A 751 41.66 1.37 23.78
CA ARG A 751 40.28 1.11 23.33
C ARG A 751 39.77 2.29 22.54
N VAL A 752 39.14 2.06 21.40
CA VAL A 752 38.51 3.07 20.58
C VAL A 752 37.11 3.35 21.14
N VAL A 753 36.86 4.58 21.53
CA VAL A 753 35.54 5.06 21.93
C VAL A 753 34.98 5.90 20.79
N PHE A 754 33.87 5.49 20.24
CA PHE A 754 33.17 6.23 19.17
C PHE A 754 32.40 7.41 19.79
N LEU A 755 32.87 8.60 19.57
CA LEU A 755 32.22 9.83 20.07
C LEU A 755 31.01 10.19 19.21
N ARG A 756 30.94 9.68 17.97
CA ARG A 756 29.86 9.92 17.00
C ARG A 756 29.59 11.40 16.70
N LYS A 757 30.57 12.28 16.98
CA LYS A 757 30.44 13.73 16.76
C LYS A 757 31.19 14.13 15.50
N LEU A 758 30.52 14.89 14.63
CA LEU A 758 31.10 15.42 13.39
C LEU A 758 32.02 16.58 13.74
N GLN A 759 33.24 16.56 13.19
CA GLN A 759 34.26 17.61 13.41
C GLN A 759 34.93 17.99 12.08
N PRO A 760 35.30 19.25 11.89
CA PRO A 760 36.04 19.71 10.72
C PRO A 760 37.40 19.01 10.58
N GLY A 761 37.83 18.78 9.33
CA GLY A 761 39.09 18.13 8.98
C GLY A 761 38.92 16.65 8.62
N GLY A 762 39.85 16.13 7.85
CA GLY A 762 39.91 14.72 7.46
C GLY A 762 40.48 13.81 8.55
N SER A 763 40.12 12.52 8.57
CA SER A 763 40.81 11.51 9.39
C SER A 763 41.98 10.92 8.61
N GLU A 764 43.15 10.88 9.22
CA GLU A 764 44.38 10.30 8.62
C GLU A 764 44.59 8.83 9.00
N HIS A 765 43.83 8.31 9.97
CA HIS A 765 44.03 6.97 10.51
C HIS A 765 42.90 6.01 10.17
N SER A 766 43.27 4.80 9.81
CA SER A 766 42.35 3.67 9.64
C SER A 766 42.17 2.92 10.97
N PHE A 767 40.93 2.66 11.37
CA PHE A 767 40.59 1.95 12.61
C PHE A 767 40.04 0.55 12.35
N GLY A 768 40.18 -0.02 11.13
CA GLY A 768 39.63 -1.32 10.76
C GLY A 768 40.11 -2.46 11.65
N ILE A 769 41.40 -2.45 12.02
CA ILE A 769 42.00 -3.49 12.89
C ILE A 769 41.44 -3.38 14.33
N HIS A 770 41.16 -2.17 14.79
CA HIS A 770 40.50 -1.95 16.10
C HIS A 770 39.05 -2.49 16.12
N VAL A 771 38.31 -2.33 15.04
CA VAL A 771 36.98 -2.91 14.89
C VAL A 771 37.03 -4.44 14.84
N ALA A 772 38.02 -5.03 14.12
CA ALA A 772 38.22 -6.45 14.10
C ALA A 772 38.49 -7.02 15.50
N ARG A 773 39.26 -6.31 16.32
CA ARG A 773 39.49 -6.68 17.72
C ARG A 773 38.21 -6.62 18.55
N LEU A 774 37.37 -5.60 18.38
CA LEU A 774 36.08 -5.46 19.06
C LEU A 774 35.10 -6.57 18.65
N ALA A 775 35.17 -7.03 17.42
CA ALA A 775 34.41 -8.17 16.90
C ALA A 775 34.86 -9.53 17.45
N GLY A 776 35.91 -9.56 18.29
CA GLY A 776 36.40 -10.80 18.90
C GLY A 776 37.40 -11.60 18.04
N MET A 777 38.04 -10.96 17.04
CA MET A 777 39.08 -11.64 16.23
C MET A 777 40.26 -12.05 17.09
N PRO A 778 40.84 -13.22 16.85
CA PRO A 778 42.00 -13.75 17.65
C PRO A 778 43.16 -12.76 17.74
N ALA A 779 43.68 -12.56 18.96
CA ALA A 779 44.73 -11.58 19.25
C ALA A 779 46.00 -11.71 18.38
N SER A 780 46.36 -12.93 17.98
CA SER A 780 47.46 -13.21 17.07
C SER A 780 47.26 -12.60 15.68
N ILE A 781 46.03 -12.70 15.14
CA ILE A 781 45.67 -12.11 13.85
C ILE A 781 45.69 -10.57 13.94
N VAL A 782 45.11 -10.01 14.99
CA VAL A 782 45.09 -8.56 15.23
C VAL A 782 46.49 -7.99 15.35
N LYS A 783 47.40 -8.70 16.08
CA LYS A 783 48.80 -8.30 16.23
C LYS A 783 49.52 -8.33 14.87
N ARG A 784 49.34 -9.39 14.08
CA ARG A 784 49.94 -9.52 12.75
C ARG A 784 49.42 -8.47 11.77
N ALA A 785 48.14 -8.21 11.80
CA ALA A 785 47.51 -7.17 10.96
C ALA A 785 48.09 -5.77 11.25
N ASN A 786 48.34 -5.42 12.53
CA ASN A 786 48.98 -4.14 12.90
C ASN A 786 50.40 -4.04 12.37
N GLN A 787 51.17 -5.14 12.40
CA GLN A 787 52.55 -5.19 11.84
C GLN A 787 52.49 -4.92 10.33
N ILE A 788 51.63 -5.64 9.60
CA ILE A 788 51.46 -5.46 8.15
C ILE A 788 51.04 -4.05 7.80
N LEU A 789 50.07 -3.48 8.55
CA LEU A 789 49.63 -2.11 8.34
C LEU A 789 50.80 -1.10 8.46
N HIS A 790 51.58 -1.23 9.52
CA HIS A 790 52.73 -0.36 9.73
C HIS A 790 53.79 -0.51 8.59
N ASP A 791 54.01 -1.72 8.08
CA ASP A 791 54.92 -1.97 6.97
C ASP A 791 54.42 -1.33 5.67
N LEU A 792 53.08 -1.43 5.39
CA LEU A 792 52.44 -0.79 4.23
C LEU A 792 52.45 0.73 4.29
N GLU A 793 52.14 1.30 5.43
CA GLU A 793 52.18 2.78 5.63
C GLU A 793 53.62 3.30 5.46
N SER A 794 54.60 2.59 5.97
CA SER A 794 56.02 2.92 5.83
C SER A 794 56.52 2.83 4.40
N ALA A 795 55.99 1.87 3.61
CA ALA A 795 56.32 1.71 2.20
C ALA A 795 55.65 2.80 1.34
N GLY A 796 54.40 3.15 1.65
CA GLY A 796 53.66 4.22 1.00
C GLY A 796 54.28 5.61 1.19
N ALA A 797 54.82 5.89 2.38
CA ALA A 797 55.51 7.16 2.67
C ALA A 797 56.82 7.33 1.87
N LYS A 798 57.43 6.24 1.40
CA LYS A 798 58.62 6.28 0.53
C LYS A 798 58.32 6.40 -0.96
N ALA A 799 57.09 6.14 -1.39
CA ALA A 799 56.64 6.30 -2.79
C ALA A 799 56.01 7.66 -3.07
N GLY A 800 56.61 8.74 -2.52
CA GLY A 800 56.11 10.07 -2.51
C GLY A 800 55.44 10.59 -3.77
N SER A 801 54.29 11.18 -3.56
CA SER A 801 53.68 12.33 -4.26
C SER A 801 53.93 12.49 -5.77
N ASN A 802 53.31 11.65 -6.57
CA ASN A 802 52.97 11.96 -7.95
C ASN A 802 51.47 11.74 -8.18
N LEU A 803 50.64 12.57 -7.60
CA LEU A 803 49.26 12.73 -8.06
C LEU A 803 49.31 13.51 -9.39
N PRO A 804 48.61 13.06 -10.44
CA PRO A 804 48.55 13.77 -11.69
C PRO A 804 47.96 15.17 -11.44
N LYS A 805 48.69 16.21 -11.81
CA LYS A 805 48.10 17.55 -11.98
C LYS A 805 47.17 17.44 -13.17
N GLY A 806 45.89 17.28 -12.90
CA GLY A 806 44.86 17.18 -13.93
C GLY A 806 44.76 18.48 -14.72
N GLU A 807 44.73 18.33 -16.03
CA GLU A 807 44.15 19.32 -16.91
C GLU A 807 42.65 19.41 -16.54
N SER A 808 42.20 20.60 -16.17
CA SER A 808 40.80 20.88 -15.83
C SER A 808 39.91 20.42 -16.97
N ILE A 809 38.85 19.68 -16.65
CA ILE A 809 37.78 19.29 -17.58
C ILE A 809 36.97 20.59 -17.91
N SER A 810 37.59 21.49 -18.69
CA SER A 810 37.01 22.77 -19.07
C SER A 810 36.06 22.71 -20.29
N GLN A 811 35.79 21.51 -20.84
CA GLN A 811 34.79 21.32 -21.88
C GLN A 811 34.03 20.01 -21.65
N VAL A 812 32.97 20.07 -20.88
CA VAL A 812 31.93 19.03 -20.92
C VAL A 812 31.17 19.21 -22.22
N ASP A 813 31.42 18.32 -23.17
CA ASP A 813 30.69 18.28 -24.44
C ASP A 813 29.25 17.87 -24.15
N THR A 814 28.34 18.82 -24.07
CA THR A 814 26.92 18.64 -23.71
C THR A 814 26.03 18.20 -24.86
N THR A 815 26.62 17.81 -26.00
CA THR A 815 25.88 17.54 -27.25
C THR A 815 25.65 16.08 -27.58
N THR A 816 26.17 15.13 -26.81
CA THR A 816 25.89 13.69 -27.04
C THR A 816 25.58 12.96 -25.72
N GLY A 817 24.55 13.43 -25.03
CA GLY A 817 23.87 12.64 -24.01
C GLY A 817 22.90 11.66 -24.66
N THR A 818 23.38 10.79 -25.52
CA THR A 818 22.62 9.56 -25.84
C THR A 818 22.73 8.71 -24.58
N GLN A 819 21.67 8.75 -23.77
CA GLN A 819 21.45 7.85 -22.67
C GLN A 819 21.54 6.44 -23.24
N LEU A 820 22.68 5.79 -23.10
CA LEU A 820 22.79 4.34 -23.25
C LEU A 820 22.04 3.77 -22.04
N SER A 821 20.73 3.61 -22.23
CA SER A 821 19.94 2.77 -21.34
C SER A 821 20.67 1.43 -21.27
N PHE A 822 21.04 0.99 -20.09
CA PHE A 822 21.67 -0.32 -19.88
C PHE A 822 20.76 -1.48 -20.34
N PHE A 823 19.51 -1.19 -20.68
CA PHE A 823 18.54 -2.07 -21.32
C PHE A 823 18.77 -2.22 -22.85
N GLN A 824 19.72 -1.50 -23.45
CA GLN A 824 20.12 -1.68 -24.86
C GLN A 824 21.25 -2.68 -25.07
N LEU A 825 21.65 -3.44 -24.06
CA LEU A 825 22.48 -4.65 -24.28
C LEU A 825 21.70 -5.83 -24.89
N ASP A 826 20.38 -5.71 -25.00
CA ASP A 826 19.56 -6.52 -25.91
C ASP A 826 19.28 -5.73 -27.20
N ASP A 827 20.33 -5.27 -27.86
CA ASP A 827 20.22 -4.90 -29.25
C ASP A 827 19.68 -6.13 -30.01
N PRO A 828 18.50 -6.04 -30.68
CA PRO A 828 17.92 -7.15 -31.42
C PRO A 828 18.92 -7.78 -32.37
N VAL A 829 19.84 -6.97 -32.90
CA VAL A 829 20.93 -7.37 -33.79
C VAL A 829 21.96 -8.22 -33.04
N LEU A 830 22.39 -7.81 -31.84
CA LEU A 830 23.32 -8.59 -31.03
C LEU A 830 22.68 -9.88 -30.49
N LYS A 831 21.39 -9.86 -30.17
CA LYS A 831 20.65 -11.07 -29.79
C LYS A 831 20.52 -12.05 -30.93
N GLN A 832 20.22 -11.55 -32.13
CA GLN A 832 20.14 -12.35 -33.35
C GLN A 832 21.51 -12.97 -33.71
N ILE A 833 22.60 -12.21 -33.56
CA ILE A 833 23.98 -12.69 -33.75
C ILE A 833 24.31 -13.76 -32.73
N ARG A 834 23.98 -13.56 -31.46
CA ARG A 834 24.20 -14.55 -30.38
C ARG A 834 23.43 -15.85 -30.65
N ASP A 835 22.18 -15.74 -31.04
CA ASP A 835 21.32 -16.91 -31.28
C ASP A 835 21.78 -17.66 -32.54
N GLU A 836 22.21 -16.96 -33.61
CA GLU A 836 22.86 -17.55 -34.78
C GLU A 836 24.17 -18.29 -34.39
N LEU A 837 25.02 -17.68 -33.57
CA LEU A 837 26.26 -18.29 -33.09
C LEU A 837 26.03 -19.51 -32.23
N LEU A 838 25.03 -19.51 -31.37
CA LEU A 838 24.67 -20.64 -30.48
C LEU A 838 24.13 -21.85 -31.27
N HIS A 839 23.50 -21.65 -32.39
CA HIS A 839 22.94 -22.70 -33.25
C HIS A 839 23.95 -23.27 -34.26
N ILE A 840 25.19 -22.77 -34.32
CA ILE A 840 26.24 -23.26 -35.20
C ILE A 840 26.93 -24.47 -34.56
N ASP A 841 26.77 -25.63 -35.17
CA ASP A 841 27.58 -26.83 -34.84
C ASP A 841 28.92 -26.77 -35.57
N VAL A 842 29.92 -26.19 -34.89
CA VAL A 842 31.27 -25.94 -35.45
C VAL A 842 31.97 -27.22 -35.91
N ASN A 843 31.64 -28.38 -35.33
CA ASN A 843 32.30 -29.63 -35.66
C ASN A 843 31.82 -30.29 -36.95
N ASN A 844 30.65 -29.86 -37.45
CA ASN A 844 30.03 -30.42 -38.65
C ASN A 844 30.03 -29.46 -39.86
N LEU A 845 30.64 -28.27 -39.74
CA LEU A 845 30.73 -27.28 -40.81
C LEU A 845 31.94 -27.50 -41.70
N THR A 846 31.74 -27.48 -43.02
CA THR A 846 32.84 -27.37 -43.97
C THR A 846 33.43 -25.96 -43.95
N PRO A 847 34.71 -25.77 -44.38
CA PRO A 847 35.36 -24.45 -44.44
C PRO A 847 34.58 -23.40 -45.22
N LEU A 848 33.89 -23.80 -46.28
CA LEU A 848 33.08 -22.91 -47.14
C LEU A 848 31.77 -22.48 -46.43
N GLU A 849 31.14 -23.41 -45.75
CA GLU A 849 29.93 -23.12 -44.91
C GLU A 849 30.27 -22.22 -43.75
N ALA A 850 31.41 -22.42 -43.07
CA ALA A 850 31.86 -21.53 -42.01
C ALA A 850 32.11 -20.10 -42.53
N LEU A 851 32.70 -19.95 -43.71
CA LEU A 851 32.91 -18.63 -44.32
C LEU A 851 31.59 -17.93 -44.72
N ASN A 852 30.63 -18.69 -45.19
CA ASN A 852 29.29 -18.17 -45.53
C ASN A 852 28.53 -17.74 -44.23
N LYS A 853 28.57 -18.54 -43.19
CA LYS A 853 27.95 -18.17 -41.87
C LYS A 853 28.60 -16.94 -41.25
N LEU A 854 29.93 -16.79 -41.32
CA LEU A 854 30.63 -15.58 -40.92
C LEU A 854 30.22 -14.35 -41.75
N ASN A 855 29.97 -14.53 -43.04
CA ASN A 855 29.54 -13.44 -43.90
C ASN A 855 28.07 -13.03 -43.64
N ASP A 856 27.22 -13.99 -43.30
CA ASP A 856 25.83 -13.74 -42.88
C ASP A 856 25.78 -12.98 -41.55
N ILE A 857 26.58 -13.38 -40.56
CA ILE A 857 26.72 -12.65 -39.28
C ILE A 857 27.25 -11.23 -39.51
N LYS A 858 28.24 -11.08 -40.42
CA LYS A 858 28.75 -9.76 -40.80
C LYS A 858 27.71 -8.87 -41.51
N ARG A 859 26.78 -9.48 -42.25
CA ARG A 859 25.66 -8.76 -42.89
C ARG A 859 24.64 -8.29 -41.84
N ILE A 860 24.33 -9.09 -40.82
CA ILE A 860 23.48 -8.70 -39.69
C ILE A 860 24.06 -7.50 -38.96
N LEU A 861 25.40 -7.40 -38.80
CA LEU A 861 26.08 -6.25 -38.22
C LEU A 861 26.05 -4.98 -39.04
N LYS A 862 25.84 -5.08 -40.36
CA LYS A 862 25.87 -3.94 -41.31
C LYS A 862 24.49 -3.42 -41.73
N GLY A 863 23.43 -4.19 -41.44
CA GLY A 863 22.04 -3.92 -41.81
C GLY A 863 21.37 -2.96 -41.01
#